data_c3b843f1b03fa1b91dc50c900ef8c972
#
_entry.id   c3b843f1b03fa1b91dc50c900ef8c972
#
_cell.length_a   1.000
_cell.length_b   1.000
_cell.length_c   1.000
_cell.angle_alpha   90.00
_cell.angle_beta   90.00
_cell.angle_gamma   90.00
#
_symmetry.space_group_name_H-M   'P 1'
#
loop_
_entity.id
_entity.type
_entity.pdbx_description
1 polymer ?
#
loop_
_entity_poly.entity_id
_entity_poly.type
_entity_poly.pdbx_seq_one_letter_code
_entity_poly.pdbx_strand_id
1 'polypeptide(L)'
;MSQIMNRYGELVFTQEVMRNRLSERVYSQLINTIVKGDTLEKEIAGEVAHSMKEWAIENGATHYTHWFQPLRGGTAEKHNSFISYDEEGILIERLSAIQLIQSEPDASSFPSGGIRSTFEARGYSAWDPTSPVFLIEAKDTKTLVIPSVFLSWTGDVLDQKTGLLRSKKALNNVGIKLQKLLGNRNAKRINVWLGIEQEYFLVDKELYETRSDLQICKQTLFGRPAARNQQLKDHYFGTIKKRVLQFMEDFDRELYRRGIPAKTRHNEVSPNQFEIAPLYEEQNLAIDHNLQVMDIIEEVAERHGLVALLHEKPFNGVNGSGKHVNWSIGDNTGVNYLEPSASPLRNVTLLMTVVSMMIGVKKYANFFNALVLDAGNERRLGGTEAPPNIMSVYLGEYLSSLLLEIEKLSKVTEKKMAEISLGIRQLPSVAKDSSDRNRTSPMAFTGNKFEFRSVGSSQNCSEVVTLINLIITEGYERIYNKIEKLSGDPKANALLVVKEMIKETKEIHFEGNCYSPEWKEEAKKRGLKNFNNTPEALESMISKEVLELYKTFEVLSEKELLARQNIRLMQYVRTKQIELQSSCEMVLTEVMPAILKQLALLISANTSKTGLIANQISELEDLYKNVHAFVEQITKKANCHCMSELTDQAKGYYQCDADLAKLREFVDKAEEIVSKEYWPFASYQQLFRRL
;
A
#
# COMPACT_ATOMS: atom_id res chain seq x y z
N MET A 1 15.01 -31.26 -7.11
CA MET A 1 14.20 -30.08 -6.77
C MET A 1 14.25 -29.10 -7.94
N SER A 2 13.23 -28.26 -8.15
CA SER A 2 13.27 -27.23 -9.18
C SER A 2 14.34 -26.16 -8.84
N GLN A 3 14.83 -25.43 -9.84
CA GLN A 3 15.80 -24.34 -9.61
C GLN A 3 15.28 -23.29 -8.60
N ILE A 4 13.97 -23.09 -8.57
CA ILE A 4 13.30 -22.18 -7.62
C ILE A 4 13.48 -22.68 -6.18
N MET A 5 13.14 -23.94 -5.91
CA MET A 5 13.20 -24.51 -4.55
C MET A 5 14.61 -24.58 -3.98
N ASN A 6 15.62 -24.74 -4.85
CA ASN A 6 17.03 -24.78 -4.41
C ASN A 6 17.57 -23.42 -3.93
N ARG A 7 16.96 -22.32 -4.37
CA ARG A 7 17.39 -20.95 -4.03
C ARG A 7 16.41 -20.20 -3.14
N TYR A 8 15.26 -20.80 -2.83
CA TYR A 8 14.23 -20.14 -2.02
C TYR A 8 14.72 -19.91 -0.59
N GLY A 9 14.75 -18.63 -0.18
CA GLY A 9 15.22 -18.22 1.13
C GLY A 9 16.74 -18.28 1.34
N GLU A 10 17.55 -18.40 0.27
CA GLU A 10 19.02 -18.48 0.41
C GLU A 10 19.63 -17.24 1.10
N LEU A 11 18.96 -16.09 1.02
CA LEU A 11 19.35 -14.83 1.67
C LEU A 11 18.63 -14.58 3.00
N VAL A 12 17.97 -15.58 3.57
CA VAL A 12 17.13 -15.42 4.77
C VAL A 12 17.66 -16.32 5.90
N PHE A 13 17.72 -15.78 7.10
CA PHE A 13 17.98 -16.57 8.31
C PHE A 13 16.71 -17.36 8.68
N THR A 14 16.46 -18.45 7.91
CA THR A 14 15.25 -19.27 7.99
C THR A 14 15.19 -20.08 9.27
N GLN A 15 14.01 -20.65 9.59
CA GLN A 15 13.88 -21.59 10.72
C GLN A 15 14.78 -22.83 10.57
N GLU A 16 15.06 -23.28 9.34
CA GLU A 16 16.01 -24.36 9.08
C GLU A 16 17.43 -23.95 9.44
N VAL A 17 17.86 -22.76 9.03
CA VAL A 17 19.17 -22.18 9.41
C VAL A 17 19.25 -22.02 10.92
N MET A 18 18.20 -21.48 11.57
CA MET A 18 18.14 -21.37 13.04
C MET A 18 18.29 -22.70 13.74
N ARG A 19 17.58 -23.74 13.29
CA ARG A 19 17.65 -25.08 13.88
C ARG A 19 19.03 -25.71 13.77
N ASN A 20 19.73 -25.48 12.65
CA ASN A 20 21.06 -26.05 12.41
C ASN A 20 22.18 -25.31 13.16
N ARG A 21 21.95 -24.06 13.60
CA ARG A 21 22.98 -23.19 14.17
C ARG A 21 22.79 -22.86 15.65
N LEU A 22 21.57 -22.94 16.14
CA LEU A 22 21.25 -22.64 17.55
C LEU A 22 21.19 -23.92 18.36
N SER A 23 21.53 -23.85 19.64
CA SER A 23 21.25 -24.94 20.57
C SER A 23 19.74 -25.19 20.68
N GLU A 24 19.32 -26.42 20.96
CA GLU A 24 17.90 -26.78 21.06
C GLU A 24 17.13 -25.89 22.03
N ARG A 25 17.77 -25.49 23.15
CA ARG A 25 17.21 -24.57 24.13
C ARG A 25 16.95 -23.20 23.52
N VAL A 26 17.94 -22.62 22.85
CA VAL A 26 17.85 -21.26 22.26
C VAL A 26 16.85 -21.25 21.10
N TYR A 27 16.91 -22.26 20.23
CA TYR A 27 15.95 -22.42 19.15
C TYR A 27 14.52 -22.50 19.65
N SER A 28 14.24 -23.35 20.65
CA SER A 28 12.90 -23.51 21.21
C SER A 28 12.38 -22.22 21.86
N GLN A 29 13.21 -21.48 22.58
CA GLN A 29 12.82 -20.19 23.16
C GLN A 29 12.57 -19.12 22.10
N LEU A 30 13.42 -19.01 21.08
CA LEU A 30 13.23 -18.08 19.97
C LEU A 30 11.91 -18.40 19.22
N ILE A 31 11.65 -19.66 18.92
CA ILE A 31 10.38 -20.08 18.27
C ILE A 31 9.18 -19.79 19.17
N ASN A 32 9.28 -19.97 20.48
CA ASN A 32 8.21 -19.58 21.41
C ASN A 32 7.95 -18.07 21.37
N THR A 33 9.00 -17.24 21.32
CA THR A 33 8.88 -15.79 21.14
C THR A 33 8.17 -15.45 19.83
N ILE A 34 8.61 -16.04 18.71
CA ILE A 34 8.02 -15.80 17.37
C ILE A 34 6.56 -16.26 17.32
N VAL A 35 6.26 -17.45 17.86
CA VAL A 35 4.96 -18.09 17.70
C VAL A 35 3.96 -17.70 18.79
N LYS A 36 4.40 -17.61 20.05
CA LYS A 36 3.52 -17.36 21.21
C LYS A 36 3.56 -15.92 21.70
N GLY A 37 4.59 -15.14 21.31
CA GLY A 37 4.81 -13.79 21.80
C GLY A 37 5.43 -13.74 23.20
N ASP A 38 6.13 -14.80 23.62
CA ASP A 38 6.87 -14.82 24.88
C ASP A 38 8.03 -13.82 24.83
N THR A 39 8.40 -13.25 25.98
CA THR A 39 9.53 -12.29 26.05
C THR A 39 10.85 -13.01 25.79
N LEU A 40 11.70 -12.44 24.95
CA LEU A 40 13.05 -12.96 24.70
C LEU A 40 14.01 -12.55 25.83
N GLU A 41 14.67 -13.52 26.43
CA GLU A 41 15.67 -13.29 27.47
C GLU A 41 16.97 -12.72 26.84
N LYS A 42 17.65 -11.78 27.54
CA LYS A 42 18.87 -11.12 27.03
C LYS A 42 20.02 -12.10 26.74
N GLU A 43 20.13 -13.15 27.54
CA GLU A 43 21.15 -14.21 27.36
C GLU A 43 20.94 -14.94 26.03
N ILE A 44 19.71 -15.27 25.72
CA ILE A 44 19.30 -15.90 24.46
C ILE A 44 19.63 -14.99 23.27
N ALA A 45 19.35 -13.69 23.39
CA ALA A 45 19.66 -12.73 22.33
C ALA A 45 21.17 -12.70 21.99
N GLY A 46 22.05 -12.96 22.93
CA GLY A 46 23.49 -13.04 22.68
C GLY A 46 23.90 -14.23 21.82
N GLU A 47 23.35 -15.42 22.10
CA GLU A 47 23.61 -16.63 21.29
C GLU A 47 22.99 -16.49 19.87
N VAL A 48 21.81 -15.88 19.79
CA VAL A 48 21.14 -15.59 18.50
C VAL A 48 21.96 -14.59 17.69
N ALA A 49 22.42 -13.48 18.31
CA ALA A 49 23.24 -12.46 17.65
C ALA A 49 24.54 -13.03 17.09
N HIS A 50 25.23 -13.85 17.89
CA HIS A 50 26.45 -14.53 17.45
C HIS A 50 26.17 -15.44 16.24
N SER A 51 25.16 -16.28 16.32
CA SER A 51 24.79 -17.19 15.25
C SER A 51 24.36 -16.46 13.94
N MET A 52 23.60 -15.37 14.07
CA MET A 52 23.23 -14.52 12.92
C MET A 52 24.46 -13.89 12.28
N LYS A 53 25.40 -13.35 13.08
CA LYS A 53 26.63 -12.75 12.58
C LYS A 53 27.49 -13.78 11.83
N GLU A 54 27.75 -14.96 12.43
CA GLU A 54 28.52 -16.01 11.78
C GLU A 54 27.89 -16.43 10.43
N TRP A 55 26.56 -16.65 10.42
CA TRP A 55 25.84 -16.95 9.18
C TRP A 55 25.97 -15.84 8.15
N ALA A 56 25.86 -14.58 8.58
CA ALA A 56 25.95 -13.44 7.68
C ALA A 56 27.36 -13.30 7.07
N ILE A 57 28.42 -13.44 7.88
CA ILE A 57 29.83 -13.37 7.45
C ILE A 57 30.16 -14.51 6.49
N GLU A 58 29.75 -15.75 6.78
CA GLU A 58 29.90 -16.89 5.88
C GLU A 58 29.23 -16.66 4.52
N ASN A 59 28.17 -15.86 4.48
CA ASN A 59 27.49 -15.46 3.24
C ASN A 59 28.04 -14.16 2.63
N GLY A 60 29.15 -13.61 3.15
CA GLY A 60 29.83 -12.44 2.61
C GLY A 60 29.35 -11.08 3.14
N ALA A 61 28.62 -11.05 4.25
CA ALA A 61 28.23 -9.80 4.88
C ALA A 61 29.38 -9.17 5.65
N THR A 62 29.50 -7.84 5.55
CA THR A 62 30.47 -7.03 6.28
C THR A 62 29.83 -6.04 7.25
N HIS A 63 28.53 -5.81 7.05
CA HIS A 63 27.74 -4.83 7.78
C HIS A 63 26.42 -5.44 8.25
N TYR A 64 25.78 -4.75 9.21
CA TYR A 64 24.41 -5.00 9.63
C TYR A 64 23.65 -3.68 9.74
N THR A 65 22.32 -3.73 9.66
CA THR A 65 21.43 -2.59 9.82
C THR A 65 20.15 -2.98 10.54
N HIS A 66 19.64 -2.08 11.38
CA HIS A 66 18.26 -2.12 11.83
C HIS A 66 17.39 -1.47 10.74
N TRP A 67 16.49 -2.24 10.17
CA TRP A 67 15.59 -1.85 9.11
C TRP A 67 14.18 -1.63 9.66
N PHE A 68 13.61 -0.46 9.48
CA PHE A 68 12.33 -0.09 10.04
C PHE A 68 11.50 0.77 9.08
N GLN A 69 10.22 0.98 9.41
CA GLN A 69 9.20 1.62 8.58
C GLN A 69 8.81 2.99 9.17
N PRO A 70 9.54 4.08 8.87
CA PRO A 70 9.21 5.40 9.40
C PRO A 70 7.84 5.89 8.90
N LEU A 71 7.27 6.88 9.59
CA LEU A 71 5.91 7.37 9.31
C LEU A 71 5.71 8.02 7.93
N ARG A 72 6.75 8.15 7.14
CA ARG A 72 6.70 8.68 5.75
C ARG A 72 6.40 7.65 4.66
N GLY A 73 6.21 6.38 5.02
CA GLY A 73 5.79 5.31 4.11
C GLY A 73 6.89 4.43 3.51
N GLY A 74 8.12 4.88 3.39
CA GLY A 74 9.25 4.06 2.94
C GLY A 74 9.90 3.27 4.06
N THR A 75 11.10 2.77 3.80
CA THR A 75 11.97 2.09 4.77
C THR A 75 13.14 2.99 5.17
N ALA A 76 13.76 2.69 6.30
CA ALA A 76 14.94 3.40 6.79
C ALA A 76 15.95 2.42 7.37
N GLU A 77 17.25 2.73 7.15
CA GLU A 77 18.36 1.90 7.55
C GLU A 77 19.59 2.75 7.89
N LYS A 78 20.47 2.23 8.74
CA LYS A 78 21.77 2.81 9.06
C LYS A 78 22.78 1.67 9.19
N HIS A 79 23.66 1.52 8.22
CA HIS A 79 24.61 0.42 8.17
C HIS A 79 25.76 0.63 9.15
N ASN A 80 26.02 -0.38 9.96
CA ASN A 80 27.17 -0.47 10.85
C ASN A 80 28.02 -1.67 10.46
N SER A 81 29.33 -1.52 10.42
CA SER A 81 30.23 -2.68 10.24
C SER A 81 30.24 -3.58 11.46
N PHE A 82 30.58 -4.86 11.28
CA PHE A 82 30.82 -5.76 12.40
C PHE A 82 32.12 -5.46 13.17
N ILE A 83 32.95 -4.55 12.66
CA ILE A 83 34.23 -4.20 13.27
C ILE A 83 34.01 -3.66 14.68
N SER A 84 34.77 -4.22 15.65
CA SER A 84 34.77 -3.82 17.04
C SER A 84 36.16 -4.08 17.65
N TYR A 85 36.40 -3.62 18.86
CA TYR A 85 37.56 -4.00 19.63
C TYR A 85 37.15 -4.91 20.80
N ASP A 86 37.98 -5.89 21.10
CA ASP A 86 37.85 -6.65 22.35
C ASP A 86 38.39 -5.87 23.56
N GLU A 87 38.44 -6.50 24.74
CA GLU A 87 38.91 -5.90 25.96
C GLU A 87 40.43 -5.60 25.95
N GLU A 88 41.19 -6.28 25.08
CA GLU A 88 42.62 -6.11 24.88
C GLU A 88 42.96 -5.10 23.78
N GLY A 89 41.96 -4.52 23.12
CA GLY A 89 42.13 -3.58 22.02
C GLY A 89 42.43 -4.24 20.67
N ILE A 90 42.20 -5.55 20.53
CA ILE A 90 42.37 -6.29 19.29
C ILE A 90 41.12 -6.12 18.41
N LEU A 91 41.33 -5.90 17.14
CA LEU A 91 40.24 -5.77 16.17
C LEU A 91 39.53 -7.11 15.97
N ILE A 92 38.22 -7.14 16.18
CA ILE A 92 37.35 -8.31 16.04
C ILE A 92 36.08 -7.98 15.24
N GLU A 93 35.40 -9.00 14.77
CA GLU A 93 34.04 -8.90 14.23
C GLU A 93 33.02 -9.29 15.31
N ARG A 94 32.11 -8.39 15.63
CA ARG A 94 31.13 -8.57 16.71
C ARG A 94 29.75 -8.06 16.36
N LEU A 95 28.73 -8.84 16.71
CA LEU A 95 27.34 -8.41 16.89
C LEU A 95 26.91 -8.86 18.29
N SER A 96 26.82 -7.92 19.22
CA SER A 96 26.44 -8.21 20.61
C SER A 96 24.92 -8.34 20.76
N ALA A 97 24.46 -8.93 21.87
CA ALA A 97 23.04 -8.96 22.23
C ALA A 97 22.37 -7.56 22.19
N ILE A 98 23.07 -6.55 22.69
CA ILE A 98 22.58 -5.17 22.72
C ILE A 98 22.43 -4.64 21.28
N GLN A 99 23.43 -4.88 20.43
CA GLN A 99 23.41 -4.44 19.03
C GLN A 99 22.34 -5.16 18.18
N LEU A 100 21.98 -6.39 18.54
CA LEU A 100 20.83 -7.09 17.92
C LEU A 100 19.51 -6.52 18.45
N ILE A 101 19.37 -6.36 19.78
CA ILE A 101 18.09 -5.95 20.39
C ILE A 101 17.74 -4.51 20.05
N GLN A 102 18.73 -3.59 20.06
CA GLN A 102 18.47 -2.16 19.83
C GLN A 102 19.61 -1.47 19.11
N SER A 103 19.27 -0.39 18.40
CA SER A 103 20.22 0.58 17.88
C SER A 103 19.71 2.00 18.18
N GLU A 104 20.62 2.97 18.16
CA GLU A 104 20.31 4.39 18.35
C GLU A 104 20.58 5.15 17.05
N PRO A 105 19.71 5.09 16.02
CA PRO A 105 19.85 5.93 14.85
C PRO A 105 19.60 7.39 15.22
N ASP A 106 20.26 8.31 14.51
CA ASP A 106 19.91 9.73 14.62
C ASP A 106 18.48 9.95 14.13
N ALA A 107 17.63 10.39 15.07
CA ALA A 107 16.21 10.58 14.81
C ALA A 107 15.85 12.01 14.39
N SER A 108 16.81 12.94 14.34
CA SER A 108 16.55 14.35 14.06
C SER A 108 15.93 14.60 12.69
N SER A 109 16.29 13.79 11.69
CA SER A 109 15.77 13.88 10.32
C SER A 109 14.49 13.08 10.09
N PHE A 110 14.06 12.20 11.00
CA PHE A 110 12.84 11.41 10.84
C PHE A 110 11.58 12.20 11.19
N PRO A 111 10.48 12.03 10.46
CA PRO A 111 9.23 12.70 10.77
C PRO A 111 8.73 12.33 12.16
N SER A 112 8.40 13.31 12.98
CA SER A 112 7.88 13.09 14.33
C SER A 112 6.50 13.72 14.57
N GLY A 113 6.00 14.54 13.62
CA GLY A 113 4.70 15.19 13.74
C GLY A 113 4.51 16.06 15.00
N GLY A 114 5.62 16.55 15.59
CA GLY A 114 5.60 17.33 16.82
C GLY A 114 5.75 16.51 18.12
N ILE A 115 5.93 15.19 18.02
CA ILE A 115 6.17 14.32 19.21
C ILE A 115 7.43 14.74 19.96
N ARG A 116 8.48 15.12 19.22
CA ARG A 116 9.77 15.51 19.82
C ARG A 116 10.16 16.95 19.41
N SER A 117 10.91 17.58 20.27
CA SER A 117 11.57 18.84 19.96
C SER A 117 12.92 18.63 19.25
N THR A 118 13.49 19.69 18.69
CA THR A 118 14.74 19.62 17.90
C THR A 118 15.97 19.13 18.67
N PHE A 119 16.01 19.28 20.00
CA PHE A 119 17.10 18.79 20.83
C PHE A 119 16.93 17.33 21.27
N GLU A 120 15.74 16.75 21.13
CA GLU A 120 15.46 15.32 21.34
C GLU A 120 15.79 14.53 20.08
N ALA A 121 17.06 14.54 19.66
CA ALA A 121 17.47 13.90 18.40
C ALA A 121 17.58 12.37 18.48
N ARG A 122 17.48 11.80 19.69
CA ARG A 122 17.62 10.36 19.91
C ARG A 122 16.32 9.62 19.67
N GLY A 123 16.45 8.43 19.08
CA GLY A 123 15.42 7.42 18.98
C GLY A 123 16.02 6.04 19.08
N TYR A 124 15.18 5.04 19.26
CA TYR A 124 15.58 3.65 19.37
C TYR A 124 14.88 2.81 18.31
N SER A 125 15.68 2.04 17.55
CA SER A 125 15.14 0.88 16.85
C SER A 125 15.21 -0.33 17.77
N ALA A 126 14.21 -1.20 17.73
CA ALA A 126 14.19 -2.45 18.49
C ALA A 126 13.85 -3.62 17.57
N TRP A 127 14.65 -4.68 17.66
CA TRP A 127 14.48 -5.88 16.85
C TRP A 127 13.07 -6.48 17.00
N ASP A 128 12.47 -6.83 15.87
CA ASP A 128 11.24 -7.62 15.79
C ASP A 128 11.57 -9.07 15.41
N PRO A 129 11.62 -10.01 16.36
CA PRO A 129 11.93 -11.40 16.07
C PRO A 129 10.83 -12.12 15.27
N THR A 130 9.65 -11.53 15.09
CA THR A 130 8.55 -12.13 14.33
C THR A 130 8.70 -11.96 12.82
N SER A 131 9.69 -11.17 12.38
CA SER A 131 10.12 -11.07 10.98
C SER A 131 11.52 -11.66 10.83
N PRO A 132 11.78 -12.51 9.82
CA PRO A 132 13.08 -13.11 9.63
C PRO A 132 14.13 -12.06 9.22
N VAL A 133 15.34 -12.23 9.73
CA VAL A 133 16.51 -11.47 9.31
C VAL A 133 16.95 -11.94 7.94
N PHE A 134 17.40 -11.04 7.09
CA PHE A 134 17.79 -11.33 5.72
C PHE A 134 19.04 -10.57 5.28
N LEU A 135 19.57 -10.90 4.10
CA LEU A 135 20.71 -10.22 3.50
C LEU A 135 20.29 -9.39 2.29
N ILE A 136 20.80 -8.18 2.19
CA ILE A 136 20.81 -7.39 0.96
C ILE A 136 22.20 -7.43 0.35
N GLU A 137 22.27 -7.49 -0.98
CA GLU A 137 23.51 -7.59 -1.73
C GLU A 137 23.89 -6.25 -2.37
N ALA A 138 25.12 -5.84 -2.17
CA ALA A 138 25.80 -4.87 -2.99
C ALA A 138 26.74 -5.62 -3.97
N LYS A 139 27.48 -4.91 -4.80
CA LYS A 139 28.35 -5.52 -5.81
C LYS A 139 29.31 -6.57 -5.23
N ASP A 140 30.02 -6.24 -4.16
CA ASP A 140 31.10 -7.05 -3.61
C ASP A 140 30.89 -7.44 -2.14
N THR A 141 29.82 -6.94 -1.50
CA THR A 141 29.53 -7.18 -0.08
C THR A 141 28.04 -7.39 0.15
N LYS A 142 27.69 -7.86 1.36
CA LYS A 142 26.32 -7.95 1.82
C LYS A 142 26.14 -7.25 3.17
N THR A 143 24.91 -6.90 3.46
CA THR A 143 24.49 -6.34 4.75
C THR A 143 23.43 -7.22 5.39
N LEU A 144 23.62 -7.55 6.67
CA LEU A 144 22.61 -8.23 7.48
C LEU A 144 21.52 -7.24 7.87
N VAL A 145 20.30 -7.50 7.47
CA VAL A 145 19.13 -6.64 7.71
C VAL A 145 18.30 -7.22 8.85
N ILE A 146 18.11 -6.42 9.90
CA ILE A 146 17.39 -6.78 11.12
C ILE A 146 16.07 -6.01 11.13
N PRO A 147 14.91 -6.65 10.83
CA PRO A 147 13.61 -6.01 10.91
C PRO A 147 13.35 -5.48 12.31
N SER A 148 12.92 -4.22 12.41
CA SER A 148 12.84 -3.51 13.68
C SER A 148 11.63 -2.59 13.74
N VAL A 149 11.24 -2.20 14.94
CA VAL A 149 10.35 -1.07 15.23
C VAL A 149 11.16 0.16 15.59
N PHE A 150 10.53 1.36 15.54
CA PHE A 150 11.22 2.60 15.85
C PHE A 150 10.42 3.48 16.82
N LEU A 151 11.09 3.90 17.89
CA LEU A 151 10.53 4.66 19.00
C LEU A 151 11.30 5.96 19.20
N SER A 152 10.64 7.02 19.69
CA SER A 152 11.30 8.23 20.18
C SER A 152 12.05 7.95 21.49
N TRP A 153 12.89 8.90 21.92
CA TRP A 153 13.53 8.88 23.23
C TRP A 153 12.54 8.72 24.39
N THR A 154 11.34 9.28 24.26
CA THR A 154 10.26 9.22 25.26
C THR A 154 9.42 7.95 25.16
N GLY A 155 9.71 7.06 24.20
CA GLY A 155 8.98 5.80 23.97
C GLY A 155 7.75 5.92 23.10
N ASP A 156 7.47 7.10 22.50
CA ASP A 156 6.38 7.27 21.56
C ASP A 156 6.71 6.56 20.22
N VAL A 157 5.72 5.96 19.61
CA VAL A 157 5.83 5.22 18.35
C VAL A 157 6.05 6.16 17.16
N LEU A 158 7.16 5.97 16.45
CA LEU A 158 7.55 6.75 15.26
C LEU A 158 7.62 5.90 13.99
N ASP A 159 7.04 4.72 14.01
CA ASP A 159 6.95 3.79 12.88
C ASP A 159 5.51 3.36 12.56
N GLN A 160 5.33 2.63 11.47
CA GLN A 160 4.03 2.08 11.09
C GLN A 160 3.81 0.66 11.63
N LYS A 161 4.88 -0.09 11.87
CA LYS A 161 4.86 -1.50 12.27
C LYS A 161 4.35 -1.74 13.69
N THR A 162 4.71 -0.89 14.63
CA THR A 162 4.31 -1.06 16.04
C THR A 162 2.79 -1.05 16.21
N GLY A 163 2.08 -0.16 15.50
CA GLY A 163 0.62 -0.13 15.49
C GLY A 163 0.02 -1.46 14.99
N LEU A 164 0.57 -2.01 13.92
CA LEU A 164 0.17 -3.30 13.37
C LEU A 164 0.34 -4.43 14.40
N LEU A 165 1.51 -4.54 15.05
CA LEU A 165 1.80 -5.57 16.04
C LEU A 165 0.88 -5.46 17.27
N ARG A 166 0.62 -4.23 17.75
CA ARG A 166 -0.32 -3.99 18.86
C ARG A 166 -1.75 -4.34 18.49
N SER A 167 -2.21 -4.01 17.26
CA SER A 167 -3.55 -4.39 16.79
C SER A 167 -3.73 -5.91 16.66
N LYS A 168 -2.69 -6.62 16.21
CA LYS A 168 -2.64 -8.08 16.19
C LYS A 168 -2.82 -8.68 17.59
N LYS A 169 -2.12 -8.13 18.60
CA LYS A 169 -2.25 -8.56 19.99
C LYS A 169 -3.67 -8.33 20.52
N ALA A 170 -4.27 -7.17 20.23
CA ALA A 170 -5.63 -6.85 20.66
C ALA A 170 -6.64 -7.83 20.03
N LEU A 171 -6.56 -8.05 18.72
CA LEU A 171 -7.41 -8.99 17.98
C LEU A 171 -7.26 -10.42 18.51
N ASN A 172 -6.03 -10.86 18.76
CA ASN A 172 -5.76 -12.18 19.35
C ASN A 172 -6.46 -12.36 20.72
N ASN A 173 -6.31 -11.38 21.59
CA ASN A 173 -6.87 -11.44 22.95
C ASN A 173 -8.40 -11.54 22.94
N VAL A 174 -9.07 -10.70 22.17
CA VAL A 174 -10.54 -10.67 22.08
C VAL A 174 -11.05 -11.90 21.30
N GLY A 175 -10.41 -12.23 20.19
CA GLY A 175 -10.81 -13.36 19.36
C GLY A 175 -10.73 -14.70 20.09
N ILE A 176 -9.66 -14.94 20.88
CA ILE A 176 -9.55 -16.16 21.69
C ILE A 176 -10.67 -16.21 22.75
N LYS A 177 -10.99 -15.11 23.43
CA LYS A 177 -12.09 -15.06 24.39
C LYS A 177 -13.41 -15.44 23.73
N LEU A 178 -13.70 -14.86 22.57
CA LEU A 178 -14.92 -15.16 21.81
C LEU A 178 -14.96 -16.62 21.36
N GLN A 179 -13.88 -17.17 20.81
CA GLN A 179 -13.81 -18.57 20.37
C GLN A 179 -14.00 -19.55 21.56
N LYS A 180 -13.42 -19.27 22.71
CA LYS A 180 -13.61 -20.07 23.91
C LYS A 180 -15.08 -20.05 24.41
N LEU A 181 -15.71 -18.87 24.37
CA LEU A 181 -17.15 -18.73 24.74
C LEU A 181 -18.02 -19.57 23.80
N LEU A 182 -17.70 -19.65 22.53
CA LEU A 182 -18.40 -20.48 21.53
C LEU A 182 -18.02 -21.97 21.59
N GLY A 183 -17.18 -22.38 22.55
CA GLY A 183 -16.76 -23.76 22.74
C GLY A 183 -15.60 -24.23 21.88
N ASN A 184 -14.95 -23.38 21.10
CA ASN A 184 -13.72 -23.71 20.36
C ASN A 184 -12.50 -23.64 21.29
N ARG A 185 -12.23 -24.72 22.03
CA ARG A 185 -11.11 -24.80 22.98
C ARG A 185 -9.74 -25.02 22.30
N ASN A 186 -9.73 -25.36 21.02
CA ASN A 186 -8.50 -25.61 20.24
C ASN A 186 -7.88 -24.32 19.69
N ALA A 187 -8.66 -23.26 19.57
CA ALA A 187 -8.14 -21.94 19.22
C ALA A 187 -7.30 -21.37 20.36
N LYS A 188 -5.98 -21.35 20.16
CA LYS A 188 -4.99 -20.81 21.11
C LYS A 188 -4.41 -19.47 20.64
N ARG A 189 -4.52 -19.19 19.36
CA ARG A 189 -4.01 -17.98 18.71
C ARG A 189 -4.88 -17.64 17.51
N ILE A 190 -5.18 -16.36 17.35
CA ILE A 190 -5.79 -15.81 16.13
C ILE A 190 -4.67 -15.36 15.20
N ASN A 191 -4.76 -15.74 13.95
CA ASN A 191 -3.85 -15.35 12.88
C ASN A 191 -4.58 -14.50 11.86
N VAL A 192 -3.88 -13.50 11.32
CA VAL A 192 -4.32 -12.71 10.17
C VAL A 192 -3.36 -12.99 9.03
N TRP A 193 -3.92 -13.21 7.85
CA TRP A 193 -3.20 -13.55 6.63
C TRP A 193 -3.44 -12.47 5.59
N LEU A 194 -2.37 -12.05 4.91
CA LEU A 194 -2.43 -11.07 3.85
C LEU A 194 -1.82 -11.62 2.56
N GLY A 195 -2.49 -11.35 1.43
CA GLY A 195 -1.90 -11.40 0.11
C GLY A 195 -1.96 -9.98 -0.47
N ILE A 196 -0.81 -9.36 -0.70
CA ILE A 196 -0.72 -7.98 -1.17
C ILE A 196 -0.31 -8.01 -2.64
N GLU A 197 -1.23 -7.66 -3.52
CA GLU A 197 -0.98 -7.49 -4.96
C GLU A 197 -0.31 -6.15 -5.17
N GLN A 198 0.77 -6.11 -5.96
CA GLN A 198 1.53 -4.89 -6.23
C GLN A 198 1.51 -4.55 -7.71
N GLU A 199 0.83 -3.46 -8.05
CA GLU A 199 0.89 -2.87 -9.39
C GLU A 199 2.08 -1.89 -9.52
N TYR A 200 2.63 -1.77 -10.72
CA TYR A 200 3.73 -0.88 -11.04
C TYR A 200 3.80 -0.59 -12.54
N PHE A 201 4.45 0.53 -12.90
CA PHE A 201 4.78 0.85 -14.28
C PHE A 201 6.26 0.65 -14.54
N LEU A 202 6.61 0.32 -15.79
CA LEU A 202 7.98 0.32 -16.29
C LEU A 202 8.14 1.35 -17.40
N VAL A 203 9.24 2.09 -17.36
CA VAL A 203 9.62 3.07 -18.38
C VAL A 203 11.04 2.78 -18.83
N ASP A 204 11.32 2.95 -20.11
CA ASP A 204 12.69 2.91 -20.65
C ASP A 204 13.55 4.00 -19.98
N LYS A 205 14.73 3.62 -19.47
CA LYS A 205 15.60 4.52 -18.69
C LYS A 205 16.04 5.74 -19.49
N GLU A 206 16.37 5.59 -20.79
CA GLU A 206 16.77 6.72 -21.62
C GLU A 206 15.63 7.73 -21.80
N LEU A 207 14.37 7.27 -21.93
CA LEU A 207 13.22 8.16 -22.02
C LEU A 207 12.89 8.83 -20.68
N TYR A 208 13.03 8.09 -19.57
CA TYR A 208 12.86 8.63 -18.22
C TYR A 208 13.87 9.78 -17.95
N GLU A 209 15.11 9.63 -18.36
CA GLU A 209 16.17 10.65 -18.19
C GLU A 209 15.91 11.95 -18.98
N THR A 210 15.05 11.92 -20.00
CA THR A 210 14.63 13.14 -20.70
C THR A 210 13.52 13.92 -19.99
N ARG A 211 13.01 13.46 -18.84
CA ARG A 211 11.85 14.03 -18.19
C ARG A 211 12.12 14.35 -16.72
N SER A 212 12.34 15.62 -16.43
CA SER A 212 12.56 16.11 -15.06
C SER A 212 11.38 15.85 -14.13
N ASP A 213 10.14 15.89 -14.63
CA ASP A 213 8.94 15.55 -13.84
C ASP A 213 8.91 14.08 -13.39
N LEU A 214 9.28 13.13 -14.25
CA LEU A 214 9.40 11.73 -13.85
C LEU A 214 10.52 11.52 -12.83
N GLN A 215 11.65 12.22 -12.97
CA GLN A 215 12.78 12.09 -12.05
C GLN A 215 12.45 12.65 -10.66
N ILE A 216 11.78 13.80 -10.58
CA ILE A 216 11.51 14.52 -9.33
C ILE A 216 10.20 14.10 -8.72
N CYS A 217 9.11 14.05 -9.51
CA CYS A 217 7.75 13.81 -9.01
C CYS A 217 7.29 12.35 -9.21
N LYS A 218 8.07 11.50 -9.91
CA LYS A 218 7.70 10.13 -10.29
C LYS A 218 6.40 10.05 -11.13
N GLN A 219 5.95 11.18 -11.66
CA GLN A 219 4.77 11.32 -12.51
C GLN A 219 5.03 12.38 -13.59
N THR A 220 4.29 12.30 -14.70
CA THR A 220 4.32 13.32 -15.73
C THR A 220 3.40 14.49 -15.36
N LEU A 221 3.96 15.70 -15.29
CA LEU A 221 3.19 16.92 -15.07
C LEU A 221 2.54 17.41 -16.36
N PHE A 222 3.17 17.14 -17.50
CA PHE A 222 2.72 17.50 -18.85
C PHE A 222 2.76 16.28 -19.78
N GLY A 223 1.99 16.34 -20.86
CA GLY A 223 1.97 15.36 -21.93
C GLY A 223 0.58 15.11 -22.49
N ARG A 224 0.41 15.34 -23.78
CA ARG A 224 -0.84 15.06 -24.49
C ARG A 224 -1.10 13.55 -24.56
N PRO A 225 -2.37 13.13 -24.62
CA PRO A 225 -2.72 11.73 -24.80
C PRO A 225 -2.06 11.13 -26.03
N ALA A 226 -1.55 9.89 -25.92
CA ALA A 226 -1.07 9.14 -27.06
C ALA A 226 -2.22 8.77 -28.01
N ALA A 227 -1.95 8.73 -29.32
CA ALA A 227 -2.93 8.30 -30.30
C ALA A 227 -3.42 6.87 -30.07
N ARG A 228 -2.57 5.99 -29.52
CA ARG A 228 -2.91 4.67 -29.05
C ARG A 228 -2.55 4.54 -27.58
N ASN A 229 -3.55 4.19 -26.79
CA ASN A 229 -3.57 4.23 -25.33
C ASN A 229 -3.91 2.83 -24.77
N GLN A 230 -4.96 2.68 -23.98
CA GLN A 230 -5.49 1.42 -23.41
C GLN A 230 -6.40 0.69 -24.38
N GLN A 231 -5.91 0.37 -25.56
CA GLN A 231 -6.73 -0.13 -26.67
C GLN A 231 -6.18 -1.43 -27.24
N LEU A 232 -7.05 -2.19 -27.89
CA LEU A 232 -6.73 -3.45 -28.57
C LEU A 232 -6.14 -4.46 -27.58
N LYS A 233 -4.88 -4.89 -27.79
CA LYS A 233 -4.16 -5.84 -26.95
C LYS A 233 -3.16 -5.19 -25.96
N ASP A 234 -3.35 -3.94 -25.63
CA ASP A 234 -2.41 -3.19 -24.77
C ASP A 234 -2.76 -3.30 -23.27
N HIS A 235 -3.33 -4.41 -22.83
CA HIS A 235 -3.68 -4.70 -21.43
C HIS A 235 -3.76 -6.21 -21.21
N TYR A 236 -4.56 -6.73 -20.28
CA TYR A 236 -4.68 -8.14 -19.89
C TYR A 236 -4.68 -9.14 -21.06
N PHE A 237 -5.26 -8.78 -22.20
CA PHE A 237 -5.33 -9.64 -23.38
C PHE A 237 -4.06 -9.64 -24.25
N GLY A 238 -3.06 -8.83 -23.92
CA GLY A 238 -1.76 -8.82 -24.57
C GLY A 238 -0.83 -9.88 -24.00
N THR A 239 0.10 -10.34 -24.84
CA THR A 239 1.25 -11.13 -24.35
C THR A 239 2.27 -10.22 -23.67
N ILE A 240 2.94 -10.74 -22.63
CA ILE A 240 4.05 -10.02 -21.99
C ILE A 240 5.19 -9.87 -23.02
N LYS A 241 5.67 -8.65 -23.22
CA LYS A 241 6.77 -8.37 -24.14
C LYS A 241 8.06 -9.02 -23.63
N LYS A 242 8.92 -9.48 -24.54
CA LYS A 242 10.13 -10.25 -24.20
C LYS A 242 11.08 -9.51 -23.23
N ARG A 243 11.31 -8.22 -23.44
CA ARG A 243 12.15 -7.40 -22.54
C ARG A 243 11.58 -7.35 -21.11
N VAL A 244 10.27 -7.18 -21.01
CA VAL A 244 9.57 -7.17 -19.72
C VAL A 244 9.59 -8.56 -19.08
N LEU A 245 9.41 -9.63 -19.85
CA LEU A 245 9.47 -11.00 -19.34
C LEU A 245 10.86 -11.32 -18.76
N GLN A 246 11.94 -10.84 -19.39
CA GLN A 246 13.30 -11.00 -18.86
C GLN A 246 13.50 -10.27 -17.54
N PHE A 247 12.97 -9.03 -17.43
CA PHE A 247 12.91 -8.32 -16.15
C PHE A 247 12.14 -9.13 -15.10
N MET A 248 10.95 -9.62 -15.43
CA MET A 248 10.11 -10.39 -14.51
C MET A 248 10.76 -11.70 -14.05
N GLU A 249 11.57 -12.36 -14.89
CA GLU A 249 12.33 -13.56 -14.53
C GLU A 249 13.41 -13.25 -13.48
N ASP A 250 14.15 -12.16 -13.68
CA ASP A 250 15.15 -11.70 -12.70
C ASP A 250 14.48 -11.27 -11.40
N PHE A 251 13.39 -10.55 -11.51
CA PHE A 251 12.60 -10.09 -10.37
C PHE A 251 12.09 -11.26 -9.53
N ASP A 252 11.42 -12.25 -10.13
CA ASP A 252 10.99 -13.48 -9.42
C ASP A 252 12.15 -14.18 -8.72
N ARG A 253 13.32 -14.25 -9.38
CA ARG A 253 14.52 -14.88 -8.81
C ARG A 253 14.99 -14.17 -7.55
N GLU A 254 15.06 -12.84 -7.55
CA GLU A 254 15.44 -12.07 -6.38
C GLU A 254 14.40 -12.19 -5.24
N LEU A 255 13.11 -12.23 -5.58
CA LEU A 255 12.06 -12.47 -4.58
C LEU A 255 12.20 -13.84 -3.92
N TYR A 256 12.42 -14.91 -4.71
CA TYR A 256 12.61 -16.26 -4.16
C TYR A 256 13.86 -16.37 -3.27
N ARG A 257 14.95 -15.71 -3.65
CA ARG A 257 16.16 -15.67 -2.83
C ARG A 257 15.92 -15.04 -1.46
N ARG A 258 15.06 -14.02 -1.39
CA ARG A 258 14.63 -13.37 -0.14
C ARG A 258 13.44 -14.05 0.54
N GLY A 259 13.05 -15.23 0.10
CA GLY A 259 11.96 -16.01 0.71
C GLY A 259 10.57 -15.45 0.45
N ILE A 260 10.43 -14.57 -0.54
CA ILE A 260 9.14 -13.96 -0.91
C ILE A 260 8.44 -14.87 -1.92
N PRO A 261 7.22 -15.37 -1.62
CA PRO A 261 6.56 -16.40 -2.42
C PRO A 261 5.81 -15.78 -3.62
N ALA A 262 6.52 -15.21 -4.58
CA ALA A 262 5.94 -14.70 -5.82
C ALA A 262 5.16 -15.79 -6.55
N LYS A 263 3.91 -15.50 -6.97
CA LYS A 263 3.02 -16.50 -7.58
C LYS A 263 2.56 -16.14 -8.96
N THR A 264 2.07 -14.93 -9.16
CA THR A 264 1.43 -14.50 -10.41
C THR A 264 2.03 -13.18 -10.86
N ARG A 265 2.27 -13.06 -12.17
CA ARG A 265 2.69 -11.84 -12.85
C ARG A 265 1.94 -11.71 -14.16
N HIS A 266 1.48 -10.50 -14.51
CA HIS A 266 0.75 -10.24 -15.73
C HIS A 266 0.80 -8.76 -16.15
N ASN A 267 0.31 -8.50 -17.37
CA ASN A 267 0.03 -7.14 -17.81
C ASN A 267 -1.19 -6.59 -17.10
N GLU A 268 -1.14 -5.31 -16.76
CA GLU A 268 -2.26 -4.54 -16.27
C GLU A 268 -2.97 -3.74 -17.39
N VAL A 269 -3.98 -2.95 -17.03
CA VAL A 269 -4.85 -2.24 -17.97
C VAL A 269 -4.12 -1.17 -18.76
N SER A 270 -3.22 -0.43 -18.13
CA SER A 270 -2.49 0.65 -18.80
C SER A 270 -1.30 0.12 -19.60
N PRO A 271 -0.93 0.82 -20.69
CA PRO A 271 0.34 0.53 -21.36
C PRO A 271 1.50 0.58 -20.38
N ASN A 272 2.37 -0.43 -20.42
CA ASN A 272 3.54 -0.56 -19.55
C ASN A 272 3.24 -0.68 -18.04
N GLN A 273 2.02 -1.05 -17.69
CA GLN A 273 1.61 -1.39 -16.34
C GLN A 273 1.59 -2.90 -16.14
N PHE A 274 2.06 -3.34 -14.98
CA PHE A 274 2.20 -4.75 -14.63
C PHE A 274 1.83 -4.95 -13.17
N GLU A 275 1.56 -6.21 -12.80
CA GLU A 275 1.25 -6.61 -11.44
C GLU A 275 2.03 -7.85 -11.04
N ILE A 276 2.38 -7.92 -9.76
CA ILE A 276 2.84 -9.12 -9.09
C ILE A 276 1.95 -9.43 -7.89
N ALA A 277 1.54 -10.69 -7.77
CA ALA A 277 0.77 -11.19 -6.65
C ALA A 277 1.52 -12.34 -5.97
N PRO A 278 1.97 -12.21 -4.71
CA PRO A 278 2.55 -13.29 -3.93
C PRO A 278 1.46 -14.19 -3.34
N LEU A 279 1.88 -15.37 -2.83
CA LEU A 279 1.04 -16.14 -1.92
C LEU A 279 0.81 -15.34 -0.62
N TYR A 280 -0.30 -15.65 0.05
CA TYR A 280 -0.60 -15.00 1.34
C TYR A 280 0.34 -15.50 2.44
N GLU A 281 0.67 -14.59 3.35
CA GLU A 281 1.55 -14.83 4.49
C GLU A 281 0.94 -14.22 5.76
N GLU A 282 1.58 -14.47 6.91
CA GLU A 282 1.21 -13.77 8.15
C GLU A 282 1.38 -12.25 7.96
N GLN A 283 0.45 -11.46 8.49
CA GLN A 283 0.30 -10.05 8.15
C GLN A 283 1.57 -9.20 8.33
N ASN A 284 2.37 -9.43 9.39
CA ASN A 284 3.60 -8.70 9.63
C ASN A 284 4.64 -9.03 8.57
N LEU A 285 4.80 -10.32 8.27
CA LEU A 285 5.72 -10.80 7.25
C LEU A 285 5.30 -10.34 5.85
N ALA A 286 4.01 -10.44 5.52
CA ALA A 286 3.49 -10.01 4.22
C ALA A 286 3.74 -8.52 3.94
N ILE A 287 3.64 -7.67 4.96
CA ILE A 287 3.92 -6.23 4.82
C ILE A 287 5.42 -5.98 4.67
N ASP A 288 6.26 -6.62 5.48
CA ASP A 288 7.72 -6.51 5.33
C ASP A 288 8.17 -7.00 3.95
N HIS A 289 7.60 -8.11 3.46
CA HIS A 289 7.87 -8.61 2.12
C HIS A 289 7.37 -7.64 1.03
N ASN A 290 6.20 -7.01 1.19
CA ASN A 290 5.73 -6.03 0.22
C ASN A 290 6.66 -4.82 0.11
N LEU A 291 7.23 -4.34 1.21
CA LEU A 291 8.24 -3.26 1.17
C LEU A 291 9.51 -3.71 0.45
N GLN A 292 9.99 -4.93 0.72
CA GLN A 292 11.12 -5.50 -0.04
C GLN A 292 10.77 -5.67 -1.52
N VAL A 293 9.54 -6.07 -1.87
CA VAL A 293 9.07 -6.15 -3.26
C VAL A 293 9.21 -4.80 -3.96
N MET A 294 8.84 -3.70 -3.29
CA MET A 294 8.96 -2.34 -3.85
C MET A 294 10.41 -1.98 -4.12
N ASP A 295 11.32 -2.23 -3.17
CA ASP A 295 12.75 -1.96 -3.33
C ASP A 295 13.36 -2.83 -4.47
N ILE A 296 13.02 -4.13 -4.52
CA ILE A 296 13.53 -5.07 -5.53
C ILE A 296 13.01 -4.74 -6.94
N ILE A 297 11.77 -4.27 -7.09
CA ILE A 297 11.25 -3.82 -8.39
C ILE A 297 12.14 -2.71 -8.98
N GLU A 298 12.48 -1.70 -8.17
CA GLU A 298 13.31 -0.57 -8.60
C GLU A 298 14.74 -1.04 -8.95
N GLU A 299 15.35 -1.85 -8.09
CA GLU A 299 16.69 -2.40 -8.28
C GLU A 299 16.79 -3.26 -9.55
N VAL A 300 15.86 -4.18 -9.75
CA VAL A 300 15.88 -5.07 -10.93
C VAL A 300 15.56 -4.30 -12.21
N ALA A 301 14.65 -3.32 -12.16
CA ALA A 301 14.34 -2.49 -13.32
C ALA A 301 15.61 -1.76 -13.83
N GLU A 302 16.40 -1.21 -12.92
CA GLU A 302 17.65 -0.52 -13.28
C GLU A 302 18.64 -1.45 -13.99
N ARG A 303 18.79 -2.69 -13.53
CA ARG A 303 19.64 -3.71 -14.17
C ARG A 303 19.25 -4.02 -15.63
N HIS A 304 17.95 -3.85 -15.96
CA HIS A 304 17.40 -4.07 -17.30
C HIS A 304 17.31 -2.80 -18.16
N GLY A 305 17.91 -1.68 -17.73
CA GLY A 305 17.79 -0.38 -18.41
C GLY A 305 16.35 0.14 -18.42
N LEU A 306 15.61 -0.17 -17.36
CA LEU A 306 14.25 0.28 -17.10
C LEU A 306 14.22 1.10 -15.81
N VAL A 307 13.14 1.85 -15.62
CA VAL A 307 12.81 2.51 -14.36
C VAL A 307 11.42 2.06 -13.96
N ALA A 308 11.27 1.58 -12.73
CA ALA A 308 9.97 1.28 -12.15
C ALA A 308 9.35 2.54 -11.54
N LEU A 309 8.05 2.72 -11.75
CA LEU A 309 7.28 3.79 -11.15
C LEU A 309 6.21 3.16 -10.25
N LEU A 310 6.32 3.43 -8.97
CA LEU A 310 5.34 3.02 -7.95
C LEU A 310 4.34 4.14 -7.61
N HIS A 311 4.43 5.28 -8.31
CA HIS A 311 3.46 6.36 -8.15
C HIS A 311 2.06 5.92 -8.61
N GLU A 312 1.01 6.35 -7.90
CA GLU A 312 -0.36 5.92 -8.12
C GLU A 312 -0.92 6.36 -9.48
N LYS A 313 -0.47 7.50 -9.99
CA LYS A 313 -0.94 8.08 -11.27
C LYS A 313 0.21 8.71 -12.05
N PRO A 314 1.17 7.91 -12.57
CA PRO A 314 2.33 8.47 -13.27
C PRO A 314 1.99 9.11 -14.61
N PHE A 315 0.86 8.71 -15.23
CA PHE A 315 0.42 9.23 -16.53
C PHE A 315 -1.04 9.64 -16.48
N ASN A 316 -1.37 10.83 -17.01
CA ASN A 316 -2.73 11.28 -17.13
C ASN A 316 -3.45 10.57 -18.30
N GLY A 317 -4.78 10.40 -18.18
CA GLY A 317 -5.60 9.80 -19.24
C GLY A 317 -5.50 8.28 -19.40
N VAL A 318 -4.72 7.59 -18.55
CA VAL A 318 -4.66 6.13 -18.42
C VAL A 318 -4.93 5.72 -16.97
N ASN A 319 -5.16 4.44 -16.70
CA ASN A 319 -5.36 3.94 -15.34
C ASN A 319 -4.10 4.12 -14.48
N GLY A 320 -4.30 4.16 -13.18
CA GLY A 320 -3.23 4.25 -12.20
C GLY A 320 -2.92 2.92 -11.54
N SER A 321 -1.92 2.90 -10.66
CA SER A 321 -1.47 1.73 -9.91
C SER A 321 -1.86 1.79 -8.44
N GLY A 322 -2.25 0.65 -7.90
CA GLY A 322 -2.59 0.46 -6.50
C GLY A 322 -2.03 -0.82 -5.92
N LYS A 323 -2.56 -1.16 -4.74
CA LYS A 323 -2.39 -2.45 -4.09
C LYS A 323 -3.75 -2.98 -3.71
N HIS A 324 -4.00 -4.26 -4.00
CA HIS A 324 -5.13 -4.95 -3.40
C HIS A 324 -4.66 -5.69 -2.15
N VAL A 325 -5.25 -5.36 -1.02
CA VAL A 325 -4.95 -6.00 0.26
C VAL A 325 -5.97 -7.10 0.51
N ASN A 326 -5.61 -8.33 0.20
CA ASN A 326 -6.41 -9.52 0.48
C ASN A 326 -6.23 -9.91 1.93
N TRP A 327 -7.24 -9.69 2.76
CA TRP A 327 -7.22 -9.92 4.21
C TRP A 327 -8.10 -11.08 4.61
N SER A 328 -7.57 -12.01 5.39
CA SER A 328 -8.34 -13.09 6.01
C SER A 328 -7.90 -13.34 7.45
N ILE A 329 -8.76 -14.02 8.23
CA ILE A 329 -8.56 -14.28 9.64
C ILE A 329 -8.87 -15.75 9.96
N GLY A 330 -8.10 -16.32 10.85
CA GLY A 330 -8.29 -17.70 11.29
C GLY A 330 -7.61 -17.98 12.61
N ASP A 331 -7.43 -19.23 12.95
CA ASP A 331 -6.72 -19.63 14.16
C ASP A 331 -5.53 -20.58 13.89
N ASN A 332 -4.84 -20.96 14.97
CA ASN A 332 -3.68 -21.86 14.91
C ASN A 332 -3.99 -23.29 14.45
N THR A 333 -5.26 -23.64 14.24
CA THR A 333 -5.64 -24.97 13.70
C THR A 333 -5.74 -24.99 12.19
N GLY A 334 -5.46 -23.86 11.52
CA GLY A 334 -5.54 -23.71 10.06
C GLY A 334 -6.96 -23.42 9.56
N VAL A 335 -7.90 -23.12 10.44
CA VAL A 335 -9.26 -22.74 10.06
C VAL A 335 -9.30 -21.29 9.61
N ASN A 336 -9.79 -21.03 8.39
CA ASN A 336 -10.15 -19.71 7.92
C ASN A 336 -11.59 -19.37 8.39
N TYR A 337 -11.75 -18.26 9.11
CA TYR A 337 -13.05 -17.83 9.64
C TYR A 337 -13.96 -17.19 8.58
N LEU A 338 -13.42 -16.85 7.43
CA LEU A 338 -14.15 -16.31 6.28
C LEU A 338 -14.55 -17.39 5.26
N GLU A 339 -14.20 -18.66 5.50
CA GLU A 339 -14.52 -19.75 4.59
C GLU A 339 -15.85 -20.41 4.99
N PRO A 340 -16.88 -20.41 4.09
CA PRO A 340 -18.11 -21.14 4.29
C PRO A 340 -17.85 -22.64 4.54
N SER A 341 -18.60 -23.27 5.44
CA SER A 341 -18.35 -24.63 5.89
C SER A 341 -19.65 -25.37 6.19
N ALA A 342 -19.61 -26.70 6.14
CA ALA A 342 -20.69 -27.54 6.67
C ALA A 342 -20.80 -27.49 8.22
N SER A 343 -19.81 -26.95 8.94
CA SER A 343 -19.83 -26.81 10.39
C SER A 343 -20.66 -25.62 10.84
N PRO A 344 -21.73 -25.81 11.65
CA PRO A 344 -22.51 -24.69 12.18
C PRO A 344 -21.68 -23.67 12.97
N LEU A 345 -20.67 -24.13 13.73
CA LEU A 345 -19.77 -23.21 14.46
C LEU A 345 -18.96 -22.32 13.53
N ARG A 346 -18.42 -22.89 12.45
CA ARG A 346 -17.64 -22.11 11.47
C ARG A 346 -18.52 -21.07 10.78
N ASN A 347 -19.75 -21.42 10.41
CA ASN A 347 -20.67 -20.48 9.77
C ASN A 347 -21.11 -19.35 10.74
N VAL A 348 -21.28 -19.63 12.03
CA VAL A 348 -21.53 -18.57 13.03
C VAL A 348 -20.33 -17.63 13.12
N THR A 349 -19.10 -18.16 13.13
CA THR A 349 -17.87 -17.34 13.14
C THR A 349 -17.74 -16.52 11.88
N LEU A 350 -18.03 -17.08 10.69
CA LEU A 350 -18.08 -16.35 9.43
C LEU A 350 -19.05 -15.15 9.52
N LEU A 351 -20.28 -15.39 9.94
CA LEU A 351 -21.29 -14.33 10.03
C LEU A 351 -20.89 -13.23 11.02
N MET A 352 -20.33 -13.60 12.18
CA MET A 352 -19.81 -12.62 13.14
C MET A 352 -18.70 -11.76 12.53
N THR A 353 -17.79 -12.38 11.79
CA THR A 353 -16.67 -11.67 11.15
C THR A 353 -17.18 -10.72 10.06
N VAL A 354 -18.09 -11.20 9.20
CA VAL A 354 -18.68 -10.38 8.12
C VAL A 354 -19.43 -9.18 8.68
N VAL A 355 -20.29 -9.39 9.67
CA VAL A 355 -21.08 -8.30 10.27
C VAL A 355 -20.18 -7.32 11.04
N SER A 356 -19.13 -7.79 11.71
CA SER A 356 -18.13 -6.94 12.37
C SER A 356 -17.40 -6.07 11.34
N MET A 357 -16.99 -6.66 10.20
CA MET A 357 -16.38 -5.91 9.10
C MET A 357 -17.30 -4.80 8.59
N MET A 358 -18.56 -5.14 8.29
CA MET A 358 -19.53 -4.17 7.74
C MET A 358 -19.79 -3.00 8.69
N ILE A 359 -20.01 -3.27 9.96
CA ILE A 359 -20.25 -2.24 10.98
C ILE A 359 -19.01 -1.37 11.17
N GLY A 360 -17.84 -2.00 11.23
CA GLY A 360 -16.57 -1.27 11.36
C GLY A 360 -16.29 -0.39 10.16
N VAL A 361 -16.44 -0.89 8.93
CA VAL A 361 -16.27 -0.11 7.71
C VAL A 361 -17.26 1.07 7.68
N LYS A 362 -18.53 0.87 8.08
CA LYS A 362 -19.51 1.96 8.19
C LYS A 362 -19.07 3.03 9.20
N LYS A 363 -18.69 2.61 10.39
CA LYS A 363 -18.35 3.50 11.51
C LYS A 363 -17.09 4.32 11.23
N TYR A 364 -16.09 3.69 10.60
CA TYR A 364 -14.78 4.30 10.36
C TYR A 364 -14.52 4.60 8.87
N ALA A 365 -15.57 4.72 8.05
CA ALA A 365 -15.48 5.00 6.61
C ALA A 365 -14.58 6.20 6.29
N ASN A 366 -14.74 7.30 7.03
CA ASN A 366 -13.96 8.51 6.84
C ASN A 366 -12.47 8.30 7.16
N PHE A 367 -12.18 7.50 8.18
CA PHE A 367 -10.81 7.21 8.56
C PHE A 367 -10.12 6.25 7.56
N PHE A 368 -10.84 5.29 6.98
CA PHE A 368 -10.30 4.50 5.84
C PHE A 368 -9.84 5.42 4.71
N ASN A 369 -10.65 6.41 4.34
CA ASN A 369 -10.26 7.38 3.31
C ASN A 369 -9.03 8.20 3.73
N ALA A 370 -8.93 8.63 4.99
CA ALA A 370 -7.75 9.34 5.49
C ALA A 370 -6.47 8.51 5.44
N LEU A 371 -6.56 7.18 5.56
CA LEU A 371 -5.40 6.29 5.52
C LEU A 371 -4.90 6.03 4.10
N VAL A 372 -5.73 6.20 3.08
CA VAL A 372 -5.37 5.89 1.68
C VAL A 372 -5.23 7.14 0.79
N LEU A 373 -5.82 8.27 1.17
CA LEU A 373 -5.69 9.50 0.39
C LEU A 373 -4.35 10.19 0.66
N ASP A 374 -3.68 10.52 -0.42
CA ASP A 374 -2.51 11.38 -0.51
C ASP A 374 -2.48 12.09 -1.86
N ALA A 375 -1.44 12.87 -2.14
CA ALA A 375 -1.33 13.66 -3.37
C ALA A 375 -1.34 12.81 -4.66
N GLY A 376 -0.85 11.59 -4.61
CA GLY A 376 -0.85 10.63 -5.73
C GLY A 376 -2.18 9.90 -5.87
N ASN A 377 -2.63 9.29 -4.77
CA ASN A 377 -3.79 8.40 -4.78
C ASN A 377 -5.13 9.12 -4.95
N GLU A 378 -5.25 10.41 -4.54
CA GLU A 378 -6.44 11.22 -4.83
C GLU A 378 -6.70 11.41 -6.33
N ARG A 379 -5.65 11.30 -7.18
CA ARG A 379 -5.75 11.34 -8.64
C ARG A 379 -6.12 9.99 -9.26
N ARG A 380 -5.86 8.88 -8.57
CA ARG A 380 -6.19 7.53 -9.01
C ARG A 380 -7.61 7.13 -8.63
N LEU A 381 -8.01 7.37 -7.38
CA LEU A 381 -9.30 6.93 -6.84
C LEU A 381 -10.48 7.63 -7.54
N GLY A 382 -11.53 6.84 -7.84
CA GLY A 382 -12.68 7.33 -8.61
C GLY A 382 -12.45 7.38 -10.13
N GLY A 383 -11.31 6.91 -10.61
CA GLY A 383 -11.01 6.71 -12.03
C GLY A 383 -11.69 5.46 -12.61
N THR A 384 -11.19 4.98 -13.76
CA THR A 384 -11.85 3.89 -14.51
C THR A 384 -11.69 2.53 -13.84
N GLU A 385 -10.55 2.25 -13.19
CA GLU A 385 -10.21 0.96 -12.58
C GLU A 385 -9.93 1.05 -11.07
N ALA A 386 -10.22 2.19 -10.46
CA ALA A 386 -10.09 2.38 -9.02
C ALA A 386 -11.44 2.79 -8.42
N PRO A 387 -11.81 2.25 -7.24
CA PRO A 387 -13.08 2.58 -6.60
C PRO A 387 -13.13 4.08 -6.24
N PRO A 388 -14.33 4.67 -6.16
CA PRO A 388 -14.49 6.03 -5.66
C PRO A 388 -14.15 6.10 -4.16
N ASN A 389 -13.89 7.30 -3.66
CA ASN A 389 -13.64 7.56 -2.23
C ASN A 389 -14.92 7.46 -1.37
N ILE A 390 -15.77 6.49 -1.67
CA ILE A 390 -17.00 6.17 -0.96
C ILE A 390 -16.85 4.77 -0.40
N MET A 391 -16.64 4.66 0.90
CA MET A 391 -16.54 3.37 1.53
C MET A 391 -17.87 2.62 1.47
N SER A 392 -17.83 1.39 0.98
CA SER A 392 -18.94 0.44 0.92
C SER A 392 -18.40 -0.98 0.96
N VAL A 393 -19.28 -1.95 1.24
CA VAL A 393 -18.93 -3.37 1.34
C VAL A 393 -19.76 -4.16 0.35
N TYR A 394 -19.08 -4.97 -0.46
CA TYR A 394 -19.66 -5.96 -1.38
C TYR A 394 -19.49 -7.36 -0.78
N LEU A 395 -20.53 -8.18 -0.81
CA LEU A 395 -20.52 -9.54 -0.23
C LEU A 395 -20.72 -10.65 -1.26
N GLY A 396 -21.27 -10.33 -2.43
CA GLY A 396 -21.70 -11.29 -3.44
C GLY A 396 -23.06 -11.92 -3.13
N GLU A 397 -23.64 -12.57 -4.14
CA GLU A 397 -25.01 -13.08 -4.11
C GLU A 397 -25.28 -14.06 -2.95
N TYR A 398 -24.31 -14.93 -2.64
CA TYR A 398 -24.47 -15.95 -1.63
C TYR A 398 -24.61 -15.36 -0.21
N LEU A 399 -23.63 -14.56 0.23
CA LEU A 399 -23.67 -13.98 1.59
C LEU A 399 -24.79 -12.94 1.73
N SER A 400 -25.04 -12.14 0.70
CA SER A 400 -26.13 -11.17 0.72
C SER A 400 -27.48 -11.84 0.91
N SER A 401 -27.75 -12.95 0.18
CA SER A 401 -28.95 -13.74 0.37
C SER A 401 -29.04 -14.35 1.77
N LEU A 402 -27.93 -14.91 2.27
CA LEU A 402 -27.86 -15.52 3.61
C LEU A 402 -28.17 -14.50 4.71
N LEU A 403 -27.62 -13.29 4.65
CA LEU A 403 -27.90 -12.23 5.62
C LEU A 403 -29.37 -11.81 5.60
N LEU A 404 -29.98 -11.72 4.41
CA LEU A 404 -31.42 -11.41 4.27
C LEU A 404 -32.32 -12.53 4.83
N GLU A 405 -31.96 -13.80 4.64
CA GLU A 405 -32.70 -14.93 5.19
C GLU A 405 -32.60 -14.96 6.72
N ILE A 406 -31.45 -14.69 7.30
CA ILE A 406 -31.26 -14.58 8.76
C ILE A 406 -32.07 -13.42 9.33
N GLU A 407 -32.09 -12.28 8.66
CA GLU A 407 -32.91 -11.14 9.10
C GLU A 407 -34.41 -11.49 9.14
N LYS A 408 -34.91 -12.20 8.13
CA LYS A 408 -36.33 -12.54 7.96
C LYS A 408 -36.78 -13.78 8.73
N LEU A 409 -35.87 -14.56 9.38
CA LEU A 409 -36.17 -15.88 9.98
C LEU A 409 -36.74 -16.88 8.97
N SER A 410 -36.48 -16.76 7.68
CA SER A 410 -36.86 -17.74 6.66
C SER A 410 -35.93 -18.95 6.69
N LYS A 411 -36.42 -20.12 6.24
CA LYS A 411 -35.55 -21.32 6.13
C LYS A 411 -34.45 -21.05 5.16
N VAL A 412 -33.20 -21.25 5.58
CA VAL A 412 -32.01 -21.18 4.73
C VAL A 412 -32.10 -22.30 3.68
N THR A 413 -32.21 -21.94 2.43
CA THR A 413 -32.17 -22.87 1.30
C THR A 413 -30.74 -23.01 0.84
N GLU A 414 -30.20 -24.24 0.87
CA GLU A 414 -28.88 -24.54 0.31
C GLU A 414 -28.90 -24.28 -1.20
N LYS A 415 -28.27 -23.18 -1.64
CA LYS A 415 -27.98 -22.95 -3.06
C LYS A 415 -26.69 -23.73 -3.41
N LYS A 416 -26.80 -24.76 -4.27
CA LYS A 416 -25.62 -25.39 -4.86
C LYS A 416 -24.93 -24.41 -5.80
N MET A 417 -23.59 -24.42 -5.79
CA MET A 417 -22.80 -23.68 -6.77
C MET A 417 -23.19 -24.12 -8.18
N ALA A 418 -23.52 -23.17 -9.04
CA ALA A 418 -23.88 -23.43 -10.42
C ALA A 418 -22.62 -23.77 -11.24
N GLU A 419 -22.68 -24.84 -12.04
CA GLU A 419 -21.65 -25.17 -13.03
C GLU A 419 -22.03 -24.57 -14.38
N ILE A 420 -21.05 -24.03 -15.09
CA ILE A 420 -21.18 -23.56 -16.46
C ILE A 420 -20.66 -24.67 -17.38
N SER A 421 -21.57 -25.26 -18.17
CA SER A 421 -21.22 -26.17 -19.27
C SER A 421 -21.19 -25.41 -20.57
N LEU A 422 -20.07 -25.47 -21.28
CA LEU A 422 -19.92 -24.85 -22.59
C LEU A 422 -20.54 -25.72 -23.74
N GLY A 423 -21.12 -26.90 -23.41
CA GLY A 423 -21.69 -27.82 -24.39
C GLY A 423 -20.64 -28.53 -25.26
N ILE A 424 -19.37 -28.37 -24.99
CA ILE A 424 -18.27 -28.98 -25.73
C ILE A 424 -17.73 -30.16 -24.91
N ARG A 425 -17.85 -31.39 -25.40
CA ARG A 425 -17.52 -32.62 -24.67
C ARG A 425 -16.05 -32.71 -24.20
N GLN A 426 -15.14 -32.03 -24.89
CA GLN A 426 -13.69 -32.03 -24.58
C GLN A 426 -13.32 -31.02 -23.50
N LEU A 427 -14.22 -30.08 -23.15
CA LEU A 427 -13.96 -29.09 -22.12
C LEU A 427 -14.62 -29.51 -20.81
N PRO A 428 -13.89 -29.43 -19.68
CA PRO A 428 -14.49 -29.66 -18.38
C PRO A 428 -15.55 -28.58 -18.06
N SER A 429 -16.52 -28.91 -17.22
CA SER A 429 -17.42 -27.89 -16.66
C SER A 429 -16.64 -26.95 -15.74
N VAL A 430 -16.95 -25.67 -15.79
CA VAL A 430 -16.33 -24.62 -14.99
C VAL A 430 -17.26 -24.28 -13.83
N ALA A 431 -16.77 -24.34 -12.59
CA ALA A 431 -17.53 -23.85 -11.44
C ALA A 431 -17.73 -22.34 -11.55
N LYS A 432 -18.98 -21.89 -11.46
CA LYS A 432 -19.29 -20.45 -11.45
C LYS A 432 -18.89 -19.88 -10.10
N ASP A 433 -18.01 -18.86 -10.11
CA ASP A 433 -17.74 -18.08 -8.90
C ASP A 433 -19.03 -17.34 -8.46
N SER A 434 -19.27 -17.30 -7.17
CA SER A 434 -20.44 -16.62 -6.58
C SER A 434 -20.28 -15.10 -6.50
N SER A 435 -19.11 -14.57 -6.85
CA SER A 435 -18.78 -13.14 -6.77
C SER A 435 -18.27 -12.61 -8.11
N ASP A 436 -18.93 -11.58 -8.65
CA ASP A 436 -18.36 -10.75 -9.71
C ASP A 436 -17.47 -9.69 -9.09
N ARG A 437 -16.15 -9.78 -9.35
CA ARG A 437 -15.15 -8.87 -8.75
C ARG A 437 -15.08 -7.52 -9.45
N ASN A 438 -15.66 -7.36 -10.62
CA ASN A 438 -15.51 -6.16 -11.43
C ASN A 438 -16.39 -5.02 -10.93
N ARG A 439 -15.77 -3.84 -10.72
CA ARG A 439 -16.44 -2.57 -10.37
C ARG A 439 -17.28 -2.64 -9.10
N THR A 440 -16.87 -3.48 -8.16
CA THR A 440 -17.53 -3.62 -6.85
C THR A 440 -16.97 -2.61 -5.83
N SER A 441 -17.47 -2.68 -4.61
CA SER A 441 -17.10 -1.80 -3.50
C SER A 441 -15.60 -1.80 -3.17
N PRO A 442 -15.06 -0.74 -2.54
CA PRO A 442 -13.68 -0.69 -2.05
C PRO A 442 -13.32 -1.84 -1.11
N MET A 443 -14.27 -2.33 -0.31
CA MET A 443 -14.14 -3.51 0.54
C MET A 443 -15.02 -4.63 -0.03
N ALA A 444 -14.42 -5.63 -0.68
CA ALA A 444 -15.15 -6.71 -1.35
C ALA A 444 -14.84 -8.08 -0.73
N PHE A 445 -15.88 -8.85 -0.42
CA PHE A 445 -15.73 -10.26 -0.04
C PHE A 445 -15.54 -11.12 -1.30
N THR A 446 -14.48 -11.91 -1.33
CA THR A 446 -14.08 -12.72 -2.49
C THR A 446 -14.00 -14.21 -2.17
N GLY A 447 -15.04 -14.74 -1.51
CA GLY A 447 -15.23 -16.16 -1.23
C GLY A 447 -14.68 -16.64 0.11
N ASN A 448 -13.47 -16.26 0.50
CA ASN A 448 -12.83 -16.65 1.77
C ASN A 448 -11.93 -15.56 2.36
N LYS A 449 -12.01 -14.34 1.86
CA LYS A 449 -11.24 -13.18 2.29
C LYS A 449 -11.98 -11.89 1.92
N PHE A 450 -11.60 -10.79 2.55
CA PHE A 450 -11.94 -9.45 2.10
C PHE A 450 -10.76 -8.88 1.31
N GLU A 451 -11.08 -8.22 0.21
CA GLU A 451 -10.14 -7.50 -0.63
C GLU A 451 -10.39 -5.99 -0.48
N PHE A 452 -9.39 -5.27 0.01
CA PHE A 452 -9.43 -3.81 0.10
C PHE A 452 -8.61 -3.20 -1.04
N ARG A 453 -9.25 -2.40 -1.89
CA ARG A 453 -8.75 -1.97 -3.22
C ARG A 453 -8.21 -0.55 -3.29
N SER A 454 -8.30 0.22 -2.21
CA SER A 454 -8.05 1.66 -2.27
C SER A 454 -6.61 2.06 -1.92
N VAL A 455 -5.75 1.14 -1.52
CA VAL A 455 -4.35 1.45 -1.17
C VAL A 455 -3.57 1.83 -2.43
N GLY A 456 -2.77 2.89 -2.35
CA GLY A 456 -1.89 3.33 -3.43
C GLY A 456 -0.66 2.41 -3.60
N SER A 457 -0.11 2.33 -4.81
CA SER A 457 1.03 1.43 -5.09
C SER A 457 2.31 1.80 -4.36
N SER A 458 2.51 3.07 -4.01
CA SER A 458 3.65 3.54 -3.22
C SER A 458 3.44 3.42 -1.70
N GLN A 459 2.22 3.15 -1.24
CA GLN A 459 1.84 3.20 0.17
C GLN A 459 2.21 1.94 0.95
N ASN A 460 2.46 2.09 2.25
CA ASN A 460 2.57 0.99 3.20
C ASN A 460 1.19 0.56 3.70
N CYS A 461 0.92 -0.74 3.74
CA CYS A 461 -0.38 -1.29 4.14
C CYS A 461 -0.59 -1.36 5.67
N SER A 462 0.43 -1.12 6.50
CA SER A 462 0.39 -1.34 7.95
C SER A 462 -0.78 -0.63 8.65
N GLU A 463 -1.00 0.66 8.36
CA GLU A 463 -2.05 1.44 9.05
C GLU A 463 -3.47 1.00 8.64
N VAL A 464 -3.66 0.65 7.36
CA VAL A 464 -4.94 0.12 6.88
C VAL A 464 -5.25 -1.23 7.52
N VAL A 465 -4.26 -2.13 7.58
CA VAL A 465 -4.42 -3.45 8.23
C VAL A 465 -4.62 -3.29 9.74
N THR A 466 -3.93 -2.34 10.37
CA THR A 466 -4.17 -1.98 11.78
C THR A 466 -5.64 -1.62 12.01
N LEU A 467 -6.22 -0.79 11.16
CA LEU A 467 -7.64 -0.41 11.27
C LEU A 467 -8.56 -1.61 11.03
N ILE A 468 -8.29 -2.45 10.03
CA ILE A 468 -9.09 -3.67 9.78
C ILE A 468 -9.06 -4.58 11.00
N ASN A 469 -7.90 -4.81 11.60
CA ASN A 469 -7.78 -5.60 12.82
C ASN A 469 -8.59 -5.01 13.99
N LEU A 470 -8.54 -3.68 14.16
CA LEU A 470 -9.24 -2.99 15.24
C LEU A 470 -10.76 -3.02 15.10
N ILE A 471 -11.29 -2.83 13.88
CA ILE A 471 -12.74 -2.90 13.66
C ILE A 471 -13.30 -4.32 13.89
N ILE A 472 -12.52 -5.35 13.54
CA ILE A 472 -12.89 -6.73 13.87
C ILE A 472 -12.79 -6.99 15.37
N THR A 473 -11.77 -6.45 16.04
CA THR A 473 -11.63 -6.55 17.50
C THR A 473 -12.81 -5.92 18.21
N GLU A 474 -13.20 -4.69 17.83
CA GLU A 474 -14.36 -3.98 18.39
C GLU A 474 -15.66 -4.75 18.15
N GLY A 475 -15.84 -5.28 16.93
CA GLY A 475 -17.00 -6.11 16.59
C GLY A 475 -17.08 -7.40 17.43
N TYR A 476 -15.97 -8.10 17.56
CA TYR A 476 -15.89 -9.33 18.37
C TYR A 476 -16.10 -9.05 19.86
N GLU A 477 -15.55 -7.97 20.39
CA GLU A 477 -15.76 -7.57 21.78
C GLU A 477 -17.24 -7.23 22.06
N ARG A 478 -17.86 -6.48 21.13
CA ARG A 478 -19.30 -6.17 21.19
C ARG A 478 -20.15 -7.45 21.20
N ILE A 479 -19.83 -8.41 20.33
CA ILE A 479 -20.53 -9.69 20.23
C ILE A 479 -20.33 -10.48 21.52
N TYR A 480 -19.08 -10.61 22.00
CA TYR A 480 -18.74 -11.28 23.25
C TYR A 480 -19.55 -10.73 24.42
N ASN A 481 -19.54 -9.43 24.63
CA ASN A 481 -20.22 -8.76 25.74
C ASN A 481 -21.77 -8.91 25.69
N LYS A 482 -22.35 -9.03 24.49
CA LYS A 482 -23.79 -9.31 24.34
C LYS A 482 -24.12 -10.76 24.64
N ILE A 483 -23.33 -11.71 24.13
CA ILE A 483 -23.55 -13.15 24.37
C ILE A 483 -23.41 -13.48 25.86
N GLU A 484 -22.41 -12.93 26.56
CA GLU A 484 -22.15 -13.18 27.98
C GLU A 484 -23.31 -12.77 28.88
N LYS A 485 -24.11 -11.78 28.46
CA LYS A 485 -25.31 -11.33 29.21
C LYS A 485 -26.55 -12.18 28.95
N LEU A 486 -26.52 -13.08 27.97
CA LEU A 486 -27.66 -13.93 27.61
C LEU A 486 -27.53 -15.32 28.27
N SER A 487 -28.62 -15.87 28.71
CA SER A 487 -28.69 -17.26 29.16
C SER A 487 -28.88 -18.23 27.99
N GLY A 488 -28.42 -19.47 28.11
CA GLY A 488 -28.59 -20.51 27.10
C GLY A 488 -27.36 -20.87 26.33
N ASP A 489 -27.52 -21.46 25.14
CA ASP A 489 -26.40 -21.85 24.27
C ASP A 489 -25.71 -20.63 23.63
N PRO A 490 -24.39 -20.44 23.86
CA PRO A 490 -23.68 -19.30 23.31
C PRO A 490 -23.70 -19.19 21.77
N LYS A 491 -23.82 -20.32 21.07
CA LYS A 491 -23.90 -20.30 19.57
C LYS A 491 -25.26 -19.80 19.09
N ALA A 492 -26.34 -20.23 19.76
CA ALA A 492 -27.67 -19.71 19.46
C ALA A 492 -27.77 -18.22 19.80
N ASN A 493 -27.20 -17.81 20.94
CA ASN A 493 -27.10 -16.40 21.30
C ASN A 493 -26.29 -15.56 20.30
N ALA A 494 -25.19 -16.11 19.75
CA ALA A 494 -24.41 -15.44 18.74
C ALA A 494 -25.22 -15.15 17.47
N LEU A 495 -26.07 -16.09 17.03
CA LEU A 495 -26.95 -15.87 15.87
C LEU A 495 -28.00 -14.78 16.15
N LEU A 496 -28.52 -14.70 17.36
CA LEU A 496 -29.45 -13.62 17.77
C LEU A 496 -28.77 -12.26 17.75
N VAL A 497 -27.53 -12.19 18.26
CA VAL A 497 -26.72 -10.96 18.25
C VAL A 497 -26.38 -10.55 16.80
N VAL A 498 -25.95 -11.50 15.96
CA VAL A 498 -25.68 -11.25 14.54
C VAL A 498 -26.91 -10.71 13.83
N LYS A 499 -28.08 -11.31 14.05
CA LYS A 499 -29.35 -10.85 13.49
C LYS A 499 -29.69 -9.40 13.86
N GLU A 500 -29.43 -9.02 15.10
CA GLU A 500 -29.61 -7.63 15.54
C GLU A 500 -28.64 -6.70 14.81
N MET A 501 -27.36 -7.11 14.71
CA MET A 501 -26.30 -6.32 14.09
C MET A 501 -26.46 -6.16 12.57
N ILE A 502 -27.02 -7.13 11.85
CA ILE A 502 -27.31 -7.03 10.41
C ILE A 502 -28.12 -5.77 10.07
N LYS A 503 -29.04 -5.35 10.93
CA LYS A 503 -29.87 -4.17 10.71
C LYS A 503 -29.04 -2.87 10.60
N GLU A 504 -27.86 -2.84 11.22
CA GLU A 504 -26.97 -1.68 11.24
C GLU A 504 -26.07 -1.62 9.98
N THR A 505 -26.08 -2.66 9.13
CA THR A 505 -25.17 -2.78 7.99
C THR A 505 -25.77 -2.34 6.64
N LYS A 506 -27.08 -2.00 6.63
CA LYS A 506 -27.80 -1.78 5.36
C LYS A 506 -27.25 -0.64 4.52
N GLU A 507 -26.83 0.44 5.16
CA GLU A 507 -26.34 1.63 4.44
C GLU A 507 -24.98 1.39 3.77
N ILE A 508 -24.12 0.55 4.37
CA ILE A 508 -22.77 0.26 3.87
C ILE A 508 -22.76 -0.87 2.84
N HIS A 509 -23.78 -1.73 2.84
CA HIS A 509 -23.89 -2.87 1.93
C HIS A 509 -24.31 -2.44 0.52
N PHE A 510 -23.52 -2.76 -0.50
CA PHE A 510 -23.81 -2.42 -1.88
C PHE A 510 -23.33 -3.52 -2.83
N GLU A 511 -24.26 -4.04 -3.65
CA GLU A 511 -24.03 -5.14 -4.61
C GLU A 511 -24.00 -4.67 -6.07
N GLY A 512 -24.03 -3.36 -6.31
CA GLY A 512 -24.06 -2.78 -7.65
C GLY A 512 -22.68 -2.32 -8.15
N ASN A 513 -22.70 -1.67 -9.32
CA ASN A 513 -21.54 -1.03 -9.90
C ASN A 513 -21.19 0.27 -9.15
N CYS A 514 -20.17 0.24 -8.29
CA CYS A 514 -19.77 1.41 -7.48
C CYS A 514 -19.07 2.51 -8.31
N TYR A 515 -18.76 2.26 -9.59
CA TYR A 515 -18.15 3.27 -10.47
C TYR A 515 -19.20 4.10 -11.22
N SER A 516 -20.49 3.76 -11.08
CA SER A 516 -21.55 4.46 -11.77
C SER A 516 -21.88 5.82 -11.14
N PRO A 517 -22.33 6.81 -11.93
CA PRO A 517 -22.80 8.08 -11.38
C PRO A 517 -23.96 7.92 -10.41
N GLU A 518 -24.86 6.95 -10.67
CA GLU A 518 -26.02 6.64 -9.83
C GLU A 518 -25.61 6.23 -8.42
N TRP A 519 -24.47 5.53 -8.28
CA TRP A 519 -23.95 5.16 -6.98
C TRP A 519 -23.56 6.40 -6.14
N LYS A 520 -22.99 7.42 -6.74
CA LYS A 520 -22.62 8.65 -6.00
C LYS A 520 -23.85 9.32 -5.38
N GLU A 521 -24.95 9.36 -6.12
CA GLU A 521 -26.22 9.89 -5.63
C GLU A 521 -26.88 9.00 -4.56
N GLU A 522 -26.82 7.68 -4.75
CA GLU A 522 -27.33 6.71 -3.78
C GLU A 522 -26.53 6.74 -2.49
N ALA A 523 -25.20 6.78 -2.56
CA ALA A 523 -24.31 6.88 -1.42
C ALA A 523 -24.61 8.14 -0.58
N LYS A 524 -24.83 9.26 -1.23
CA LYS A 524 -25.22 10.52 -0.56
C LYS A 524 -26.54 10.37 0.20
N LYS A 525 -27.56 9.70 -0.39
CA LYS A 525 -28.83 9.41 0.29
C LYS A 525 -28.65 8.49 1.50
N ARG A 526 -27.68 7.58 1.45
CA ARG A 526 -27.32 6.68 2.58
C ARG A 526 -26.44 7.35 3.63
N GLY A 527 -26.05 8.62 3.44
CA GLY A 527 -25.18 9.37 4.36
C GLY A 527 -23.71 8.99 4.26
N LEU A 528 -23.29 8.30 3.18
CA LEU A 528 -21.89 7.93 2.93
C LEU A 528 -21.17 9.12 2.27
N LYS A 529 -20.04 9.53 2.86
CA LYS A 529 -19.24 10.62 2.33
C LYS A 529 -18.40 10.18 1.14
N ASN A 530 -18.27 11.09 0.17
CA ASN A 530 -17.31 11.01 -0.92
C ASN A 530 -16.26 12.10 -0.70
N PHE A 531 -15.04 11.75 -0.33
CA PHE A 531 -13.97 12.71 -0.17
C PHE A 531 -13.35 13.04 -1.53
N ASN A 532 -13.26 14.33 -1.83
CA ASN A 532 -12.69 14.80 -3.08
C ASN A 532 -11.22 15.23 -2.94
N ASN A 533 -10.73 15.35 -1.71
CA ASN A 533 -9.37 15.81 -1.42
C ASN A 533 -8.80 15.21 -0.14
N THR A 534 -7.49 15.10 -0.11
CA THR A 534 -6.72 14.60 1.01
C THR A 534 -6.83 15.45 2.28
N PRO A 535 -6.71 16.79 2.26
CA PRO A 535 -6.81 17.62 3.46
C PRO A 535 -8.09 17.40 4.25
N GLU A 536 -9.25 17.32 3.56
CA GLU A 536 -10.55 17.07 4.20
C GLU A 536 -10.62 15.68 4.85
N ALA A 537 -10.10 14.66 4.17
CA ALA A 537 -10.09 13.30 4.70
C ALA A 537 -9.25 13.18 5.98
N LEU A 538 -8.08 13.83 6.00
CA LEU A 538 -7.14 13.78 7.13
C LEU A 538 -7.72 14.36 8.43
N GLU A 539 -8.75 15.23 8.38
CA GLU A 539 -9.44 15.73 9.58
C GLU A 539 -10.07 14.59 10.39
N SER A 540 -10.45 13.47 9.75
CA SER A 540 -11.06 12.32 10.42
C SER A 540 -10.08 11.51 11.27
N MET A 541 -8.77 11.68 11.11
CA MET A 541 -7.75 10.91 11.85
C MET A 541 -7.79 11.13 13.37
N ILE A 542 -8.26 12.31 13.80
CA ILE A 542 -8.39 12.68 15.22
C ILE A 542 -9.85 12.82 15.64
N SER A 543 -10.77 12.16 14.93
CA SER A 543 -12.17 12.10 15.37
C SER A 543 -12.29 11.35 16.70
N LYS A 544 -13.32 11.70 17.49
CA LYS A 544 -13.53 11.09 18.81
C LYS A 544 -13.62 9.57 18.74
N GLU A 545 -14.30 9.04 17.73
CA GLU A 545 -14.48 7.61 17.53
C GLU A 545 -13.14 6.90 17.25
N VAL A 546 -12.25 7.51 16.47
CA VAL A 546 -10.92 6.97 16.16
C VAL A 546 -10.03 7.00 17.41
N LEU A 547 -10.00 8.13 18.13
CA LEU A 547 -9.24 8.24 19.37
C LEU A 547 -9.68 7.22 20.42
N GLU A 548 -10.99 7.03 20.59
CA GLU A 548 -11.55 6.02 21.51
C GLU A 548 -11.20 4.59 21.09
N LEU A 549 -11.26 4.26 19.80
CA LEU A 549 -10.91 2.94 19.26
C LEU A 549 -9.45 2.59 19.60
N TYR A 550 -8.53 3.46 19.22
CA TYR A 550 -7.09 3.23 19.41
C TYR A 550 -6.68 3.20 20.88
N LYS A 551 -7.31 4.04 21.71
CA LYS A 551 -7.11 4.06 23.17
C LYS A 551 -7.64 2.80 23.84
N THR A 552 -8.86 2.36 23.49
CA THR A 552 -9.52 1.18 24.11
C THR A 552 -8.67 -0.07 23.93
N PHE A 553 -8.05 -0.24 22.77
CA PHE A 553 -7.23 -1.41 22.46
C PHE A 553 -5.72 -1.18 22.63
N GLU A 554 -5.32 -0.06 23.22
CA GLU A 554 -3.93 0.28 23.57
C GLU A 554 -2.99 0.21 22.35
N VAL A 555 -3.46 0.66 21.16
CA VAL A 555 -2.67 0.56 19.92
C VAL A 555 -1.82 1.81 19.72
N LEU A 556 -2.42 2.99 19.74
CA LEU A 556 -1.72 4.27 19.66
C LEU A 556 -2.40 5.28 20.62
N SER A 557 -1.60 6.16 21.19
CA SER A 557 -2.07 7.29 21.98
C SER A 557 -2.63 8.40 21.08
N GLU A 558 -3.41 9.31 21.65
CA GLU A 558 -3.90 10.52 20.97
C GLU A 558 -2.73 11.35 20.39
N LYS A 559 -1.65 11.51 21.16
CA LYS A 559 -0.43 12.21 20.72
C LYS A 559 0.19 11.58 19.46
N GLU A 560 0.23 10.24 19.42
CA GLU A 560 0.77 9.49 18.28
C GLU A 560 -0.14 9.57 17.05
N LEU A 561 -1.46 9.61 17.22
CA LEU A 561 -2.41 9.80 16.11
C LEU A 561 -2.35 11.22 15.55
N LEU A 562 -2.28 12.24 16.41
CA LEU A 562 -2.10 13.63 16.00
C LEU A 562 -0.78 13.82 15.24
N ALA A 563 0.30 13.18 15.70
CA ALA A 563 1.58 13.22 15.01
C ALA A 563 1.50 12.63 13.59
N ARG A 564 0.77 11.54 13.40
CA ARG A 564 0.55 10.92 12.08
C ARG A 564 -0.25 11.84 11.15
N GLN A 565 -1.30 12.47 11.66
CA GLN A 565 -2.06 13.47 10.90
C GLN A 565 -1.15 14.61 10.43
N ASN A 566 -0.35 15.18 11.33
CA ASN A 566 0.57 16.27 11.02
C ASN A 566 1.61 15.85 9.96
N ILE A 567 2.15 14.63 10.06
CA ILE A 567 3.11 14.10 9.08
C ILE A 567 2.45 13.96 7.70
N ARG A 568 1.24 13.40 7.62
CA ARG A 568 0.51 13.25 6.35
C ARG A 568 0.16 14.60 5.73
N LEU A 569 -0.28 15.58 6.51
CA LEU A 569 -0.50 16.95 6.03
C LEU A 569 0.79 17.57 5.51
N MET A 570 1.90 17.41 6.23
CA MET A 570 3.21 17.94 5.81
C MET A 570 3.70 17.27 4.53
N GLN A 571 3.55 15.95 4.40
CA GLN A 571 3.88 15.22 3.18
C GLN A 571 3.05 15.73 1.99
N TYR A 572 1.73 15.87 2.16
CA TYR A 572 0.85 16.42 1.14
C TYR A 572 1.32 17.80 0.67
N VAL A 573 1.53 18.73 1.60
CA VAL A 573 2.02 20.09 1.31
C VAL A 573 3.34 20.05 0.55
N ARG A 574 4.31 19.24 0.99
CA ARG A 574 5.62 19.14 0.34
C ARG A 574 5.54 18.54 -1.05
N THR A 575 4.76 17.49 -1.24
CA THR A 575 4.55 16.88 -2.56
C THR A 575 3.95 17.91 -3.53
N LYS A 576 2.87 18.62 -3.13
CA LYS A 576 2.25 19.65 -3.97
C LYS A 576 3.18 20.82 -4.25
N GLN A 577 4.02 21.23 -3.29
CA GLN A 577 5.05 22.26 -3.52
C GLN A 577 6.06 21.83 -4.58
N ILE A 578 6.54 20.59 -4.50
CA ILE A 578 7.51 20.04 -5.46
C ILE A 578 6.88 19.97 -6.85
N GLU A 579 5.66 19.44 -6.99
CA GLU A 579 4.94 19.36 -8.27
C GLU A 579 4.77 20.76 -8.91
N LEU A 580 4.40 21.72 -8.11
CA LEU A 580 4.16 23.09 -8.55
C LEU A 580 5.45 23.79 -8.99
N GLN A 581 6.52 23.66 -8.19
CA GLN A 581 7.85 24.22 -8.54
C GLN A 581 8.42 23.57 -9.80
N SER A 582 8.35 22.23 -9.88
CA SER A 582 8.83 21.49 -11.06
C SER A 582 8.04 21.86 -12.33
N SER A 583 6.70 22.04 -12.21
CA SER A 583 5.89 22.50 -13.33
C SER A 583 6.34 23.88 -13.86
N CYS A 584 6.55 24.84 -12.94
CA CYS A 584 7.01 26.17 -13.31
C CYS A 584 8.41 26.15 -13.95
N GLU A 585 9.33 25.37 -13.38
CA GLU A 585 10.69 25.24 -13.89
C GLU A 585 10.70 24.65 -15.30
N MET A 586 10.03 23.52 -15.54
CA MET A 586 9.91 22.90 -16.87
C MET A 586 9.33 23.85 -17.90
N VAL A 587 8.31 24.62 -17.52
CA VAL A 587 7.70 25.58 -18.43
C VAL A 587 8.68 26.68 -18.82
N LEU A 588 9.37 27.27 -17.85
CA LEU A 588 10.29 28.37 -18.09
C LEU A 588 11.55 27.96 -18.84
N THR A 589 12.11 26.79 -18.51
CA THR A 589 13.42 26.37 -19.00
C THR A 589 13.35 25.43 -20.21
N GLU A 590 12.23 24.77 -20.45
CA GLU A 590 12.10 23.75 -21.50
C GLU A 590 10.98 24.12 -22.50
N VAL A 591 9.73 24.31 -22.06
CA VAL A 591 8.56 24.51 -22.94
C VAL A 591 8.61 25.87 -23.65
N MET A 592 8.82 26.97 -22.92
CA MET A 592 8.87 28.30 -23.51
C MET A 592 10.00 28.46 -24.54
N PRO A 593 11.24 27.97 -24.29
CA PRO A 593 12.28 27.94 -25.32
C PRO A 593 11.91 27.10 -26.55
N ALA A 594 11.20 25.99 -26.40
CA ALA A 594 10.75 25.17 -27.52
C ALA A 594 9.70 25.91 -28.39
N ILE A 595 8.73 26.60 -27.74
CA ILE A 595 7.78 27.47 -28.47
C ILE A 595 8.51 28.57 -29.25
N LEU A 596 9.52 29.24 -28.66
CA LEU A 596 10.30 30.28 -29.31
C LEU A 596 11.08 29.75 -30.52
N LYS A 597 11.66 28.55 -30.45
CA LYS A 597 12.32 27.91 -31.60
C LYS A 597 11.33 27.65 -32.73
N GLN A 598 10.15 27.16 -32.45
CA GLN A 598 9.10 26.93 -33.44
C GLN A 598 8.60 28.24 -34.03
N LEU A 599 8.41 29.29 -33.23
CA LEU A 599 8.05 30.62 -33.71
C LEU A 599 9.10 31.20 -34.64
N ALA A 600 10.38 31.09 -34.30
CA ALA A 600 11.48 31.58 -35.15
C ALA A 600 11.47 30.89 -36.53
N LEU A 601 11.23 29.57 -36.57
CA LEU A 601 11.08 28.80 -37.80
C LEU A 601 9.90 29.31 -38.66
N LEU A 602 8.72 29.44 -38.05
CA LEU A 602 7.50 29.86 -38.72
C LEU A 602 7.60 31.31 -39.24
N ILE A 603 8.15 32.20 -38.44
CA ILE A 603 8.40 33.61 -38.85
C ILE A 603 9.35 33.68 -40.05
N SER A 604 10.40 32.89 -40.05
CA SER A 604 11.35 32.86 -41.20
C SER A 604 10.72 32.28 -42.46
N ALA A 605 9.75 31.37 -42.35
CA ALA A 605 9.04 30.76 -43.48
C ALA A 605 7.85 31.60 -43.96
N ASN A 606 7.36 32.58 -43.18
CA ASN A 606 6.15 33.36 -43.49
C ASN A 606 6.46 34.58 -44.38
N THR A 607 6.84 34.34 -45.60
CA THR A 607 7.21 35.41 -46.57
C THR A 607 6.02 36.28 -47.00
N SER A 608 4.80 35.72 -47.02
CA SER A 608 3.56 36.42 -47.46
C SER A 608 2.79 37.11 -46.32
N LYS A 609 3.15 36.89 -45.06
CA LYS A 609 2.51 37.40 -43.85
C LYS A 609 0.99 37.08 -43.73
N THR A 610 0.48 36.14 -44.49
CA THR A 610 -0.93 35.73 -44.52
C THR A 610 -1.07 34.21 -44.58
N GLY A 611 -2.29 33.71 -44.29
CA GLY A 611 -2.65 32.31 -44.43
C GLY A 611 -2.34 31.46 -43.21
N LEU A 612 -2.20 30.15 -43.39
CA LEU A 612 -2.10 29.14 -42.30
C LEU A 612 -0.88 29.37 -41.39
N ILE A 613 0.28 29.80 -41.96
CA ILE A 613 1.50 30.06 -41.17
C ILE A 613 1.28 31.23 -40.23
N ALA A 614 0.62 32.32 -40.71
CA ALA A 614 0.32 33.45 -39.85
C ALA A 614 -0.63 33.07 -38.68
N ASN A 615 -1.61 32.20 -38.91
CA ASN A 615 -2.50 31.68 -37.86
C ASN A 615 -1.72 30.85 -36.84
N GLN A 616 -0.80 29.97 -37.25
CA GLN A 616 0.03 29.20 -36.34
C GLN A 616 0.97 30.09 -35.50
N ILE A 617 1.51 31.14 -36.07
CA ILE A 617 2.31 32.13 -35.32
C ILE A 617 1.47 32.78 -34.23
N SER A 618 0.28 33.29 -34.59
CA SER A 618 -0.62 33.89 -33.59
C SER A 618 -1.02 32.94 -32.48
N GLU A 619 -1.33 31.69 -32.80
CA GLU A 619 -1.70 30.67 -31.83
C GLU A 619 -0.54 30.38 -30.85
N LEU A 620 0.69 30.23 -31.35
CA LEU A 620 1.87 30.01 -30.49
C LEU A 620 2.25 31.24 -29.67
N GLU A 621 2.07 32.46 -30.17
CA GLU A 621 2.28 33.70 -29.40
C GLU A 621 1.28 33.79 -28.24
N ASP A 622 0.04 33.44 -28.47
CA ASP A 622 -1.00 33.41 -27.45
C ASP A 622 -0.74 32.32 -26.40
N LEU A 623 -0.32 31.11 -26.81
CA LEU A 623 0.10 30.06 -25.89
C LEU A 623 1.30 30.50 -25.05
N TYR A 624 2.32 31.13 -25.65
CA TYR A 624 3.47 31.64 -24.91
C TYR A 624 3.09 32.66 -23.84
N LYS A 625 2.20 33.62 -24.17
CA LYS A 625 1.70 34.63 -23.23
C LYS A 625 0.89 33.99 -22.10
N ASN A 626 -0.02 33.06 -22.44
CA ASN A 626 -0.86 32.37 -21.45
C ASN A 626 -0.03 31.53 -20.47
N VAL A 627 0.89 30.74 -20.99
CA VAL A 627 1.79 29.90 -20.19
C VAL A 627 2.61 30.77 -19.22
N HIS A 628 3.20 31.87 -19.70
CA HIS A 628 3.94 32.79 -18.85
C HIS A 628 3.07 33.41 -17.73
N ALA A 629 1.89 33.92 -18.09
CA ALA A 629 0.97 34.51 -17.13
C ALA A 629 0.51 33.53 -16.04
N PHE A 630 0.25 32.28 -16.43
CA PHE A 630 -0.12 31.22 -15.46
C PHE A 630 1.03 30.88 -14.51
N VAL A 631 2.28 30.77 -14.99
CA VAL A 631 3.45 30.55 -14.14
C VAL A 631 3.60 31.67 -13.11
N GLU A 632 3.46 32.94 -13.51
CA GLU A 632 3.50 34.07 -12.57
C GLU A 632 2.38 33.99 -11.51
N GLN A 633 1.14 33.67 -11.95
CA GLN A 633 -0.01 33.52 -11.05
C GLN A 633 0.22 32.40 -10.04
N ILE A 634 0.65 31.23 -10.49
CA ILE A 634 0.93 30.06 -9.66
C ILE A 634 2.02 30.37 -8.63
N THR A 635 3.13 30.99 -9.07
CA THR A 635 4.24 31.36 -8.19
C THR A 635 3.80 32.34 -7.10
N LYS A 636 2.96 33.33 -7.44
CA LYS A 636 2.39 34.27 -6.46
C LYS A 636 1.52 33.56 -5.42
N LYS A 637 0.62 32.66 -5.86
CA LYS A 637 -0.25 31.87 -4.98
C LYS A 637 0.56 30.95 -4.04
N ALA A 638 1.55 30.25 -4.56
CA ALA A 638 2.41 29.37 -3.76
C ALA A 638 3.12 30.12 -2.62
N ASN A 639 3.63 31.32 -2.90
CA ASN A 639 4.30 32.16 -1.90
C ASN A 639 3.34 32.65 -0.79
N CYS A 640 2.05 32.83 -1.09
CA CYS A 640 1.06 33.24 -0.08
C CYS A 640 0.70 32.15 0.92
N HIS A 641 0.75 30.86 0.53
CA HIS A 641 0.37 29.75 1.40
C HIS A 641 1.43 29.35 2.41
N CYS A 642 2.68 29.74 2.24
CA CYS A 642 3.81 29.34 3.10
C CYS A 642 3.74 29.88 4.55
N MET A 643 2.84 30.84 4.85
CA MET A 643 2.79 31.56 6.13
C MET A 643 1.62 31.15 7.02
N SER A 644 0.73 30.25 6.57
CA SER A 644 -0.46 29.81 7.31
C SER A 644 -0.19 28.52 8.11
N GLU A 645 -1.17 28.12 8.92
CA GLU A 645 -1.14 26.82 9.59
C GLU A 645 -1.13 25.66 8.56
N LEU A 646 -0.61 24.50 8.96
CA LEU A 646 -0.37 23.37 8.07
C LEU A 646 -1.64 22.88 7.35
N THR A 647 -2.77 22.87 8.05
CA THR A 647 -4.07 22.48 7.45
C THR A 647 -4.52 23.47 6.37
N ASP A 648 -4.34 24.77 6.62
CA ASP A 648 -4.69 25.81 5.66
C ASP A 648 -3.74 25.82 4.46
N GLN A 649 -2.45 25.52 4.68
CA GLN A 649 -1.49 25.29 3.60
C GLN A 649 -1.98 24.15 2.70
N ALA A 650 -2.33 23.00 3.29
CA ALA A 650 -2.78 21.84 2.53
C ALA A 650 -4.05 22.14 1.69
N LYS A 651 -5.03 22.86 2.26
CA LYS A 651 -6.24 23.31 1.54
C LYS A 651 -5.89 24.30 0.41
N GLY A 652 -4.96 25.21 0.65
CA GLY A 652 -4.49 26.17 -0.34
C GLY A 652 -3.79 25.50 -1.51
N TYR A 653 -2.90 24.53 -1.25
CA TYR A 653 -2.22 23.78 -2.31
C TYR A 653 -3.18 22.90 -3.12
N TYR A 654 -4.20 22.31 -2.49
CA TYR A 654 -5.25 21.60 -3.23
C TYR A 654 -5.96 22.53 -4.24
N GLN A 655 -6.22 23.79 -3.88
CA GLN A 655 -6.82 24.77 -4.80
C GLN A 655 -5.92 25.10 -6.01
N CYS A 656 -4.60 24.96 -5.87
CA CYS A 656 -3.65 25.16 -6.98
C CYS A 656 -3.74 24.06 -8.05
N ASP A 657 -4.32 22.90 -7.77
CA ASP A 657 -4.47 21.82 -8.75
C ASP A 657 -5.30 22.25 -9.97
N ALA A 658 -6.29 23.12 -9.79
CA ALA A 658 -7.07 23.67 -10.89
C ALA A 658 -6.22 24.58 -11.82
N ASP A 659 -5.28 25.33 -11.25
CA ASP A 659 -4.36 26.18 -12.02
C ASP A 659 -3.34 25.32 -12.77
N LEU A 660 -2.81 24.27 -12.10
CA LEU A 660 -1.91 23.30 -12.76
C LEU A 660 -2.59 22.55 -13.90
N ALA A 661 -3.88 22.18 -13.74
CA ALA A 661 -4.64 21.54 -14.80
C ALA A 661 -4.77 22.46 -16.04
N LYS A 662 -5.03 23.75 -15.84
CA LYS A 662 -5.08 24.74 -16.93
C LYS A 662 -3.70 24.97 -17.57
N LEU A 663 -2.66 25.10 -16.77
CA LEU A 663 -1.29 25.20 -17.28
C LEU A 663 -0.95 23.98 -18.16
N ARG A 664 -1.33 22.80 -17.72
CA ARG A 664 -1.18 21.57 -18.49
C ARG A 664 -1.91 21.63 -19.84
N GLU A 665 -3.16 22.11 -19.88
CA GLU A 665 -3.93 22.25 -21.13
C GLU A 665 -3.15 23.11 -22.16
N PHE A 666 -2.55 24.21 -21.74
CA PHE A 666 -1.75 25.06 -22.62
C PHE A 666 -0.46 24.39 -23.08
N VAL A 667 0.24 23.69 -22.19
CA VAL A 667 1.48 22.99 -22.51
C VAL A 667 1.21 21.80 -23.43
N ASP A 668 0.17 21.00 -23.15
CA ASP A 668 -0.23 19.87 -23.98
C ASP A 668 -0.68 20.35 -25.38
N LYS A 669 -1.31 21.53 -25.48
CA LYS A 669 -1.63 22.17 -26.76
C LYS A 669 -0.38 22.64 -27.52
N ALA A 670 0.62 23.17 -26.82
CA ALA A 670 1.90 23.52 -27.45
C ALA A 670 2.61 22.26 -27.99
N GLU A 671 2.53 21.12 -27.32
CA GLU A 671 3.08 19.82 -27.81
C GLU A 671 2.44 19.36 -29.13
N GLU A 672 1.21 19.77 -29.44
CA GLU A 672 0.57 19.45 -30.72
C GLU A 672 1.15 20.25 -31.91
N ILE A 673 1.63 21.47 -31.65
CA ILE A 673 2.02 22.44 -32.69
C ILE A 673 3.53 22.49 -32.87
N VAL A 674 4.29 22.37 -31.77
CA VAL A 674 5.77 22.42 -31.81
C VAL A 674 6.32 21.13 -32.40
N SER A 675 7.31 21.28 -33.28
CA SER A 675 8.01 20.14 -33.90
C SER A 675 8.63 19.23 -32.85
N LYS A 676 8.57 17.90 -33.08
CA LYS A 676 9.24 16.90 -32.23
C LYS A 676 10.75 17.13 -32.08
N GLU A 677 11.38 17.79 -33.04
CA GLU A 677 12.80 18.18 -33.01
C GLU A 677 13.08 19.23 -31.94
N TYR A 678 12.11 20.11 -31.66
CA TYR A 678 12.23 21.18 -30.67
C TYR A 678 11.59 20.86 -29.34
N TRP A 679 10.67 19.83 -29.30
CA TRP A 679 9.99 19.44 -28.08
C TRP A 679 10.96 18.75 -27.10
N PRO A 680 11.10 19.25 -25.86
CA PRO A 680 12.26 18.94 -25.03
C PRO A 680 12.22 17.57 -24.34
N PHE A 681 11.05 16.97 -24.19
CA PHE A 681 10.91 15.72 -23.42
C PHE A 681 10.09 14.66 -24.16
N ALA A 682 10.26 13.39 -23.75
CA ALA A 682 9.58 12.25 -24.35
C ALA A 682 8.04 12.37 -24.26
N SER A 683 7.36 12.17 -25.39
CA SER A 683 5.90 12.14 -25.47
C SER A 683 5.32 10.83 -24.89
N TYR A 684 4.03 10.80 -24.54
CA TYR A 684 3.34 9.58 -24.12
C TYR A 684 3.42 8.47 -25.19
N GLN A 685 3.38 8.85 -26.49
CA GLN A 685 3.54 7.89 -27.58
C GLN A 685 4.91 7.17 -27.53
N GLN A 686 5.97 7.87 -27.16
CA GLN A 686 7.31 7.28 -27.01
C GLN A 686 7.39 6.43 -25.73
N LEU A 687 6.93 6.97 -24.60
CA LEU A 687 6.94 6.28 -23.30
C LEU A 687 6.19 4.94 -23.36
N PHE A 688 5.04 4.87 -24.03
CA PHE A 688 4.22 3.66 -24.07
C PHE A 688 4.67 2.60 -25.12
N ARG A 689 5.56 2.93 -26.04
CA ARG A 689 5.90 2.04 -27.18
C ARG A 689 7.31 1.48 -27.21
N ARG A 690 8.20 1.95 -26.33
CA ARG A 690 9.60 1.55 -26.37
C ARG A 690 9.95 0.26 -25.62
N LEU A 691 9.08 -0.30 -24.77
CA LEU A 691 9.30 -1.57 -24.06
C LEU A 691 9.20 -2.79 -24.97
#